data_a16e5ca63fa7416dcaa7eee44544439f
#
_entry.id   a16e5ca63fa7416dcaa7eee44544439f
#
_cell.length_a   1.000
_cell.length_b   1.000
_cell.length_c   1.000
_cell.angle_alpha   90.00
_cell.angle_beta   90.00
_cell.angle_gamma   90.00
#
_symmetry.space_group_name_H-M   'P 1'
#
loop_
_entity.id
_entity.type
_entity.pdbx_description
1 polymer ?
#
loop_
_entity_poly.entity_id
_entity_poly.type
_entity_poly.pdbx_seq_one_letter_code
_entity_poly.pdbx_strand_id
1 'polypeptide(L)'
;MAKKNTKTLKFEALDKELQNLLYSRDNSNLISVLKEEKNPLHLEQLAQLDVKSCKNLGFPVLWSLYENDFIPFEENFLLEKLCDALFLMSKHKEIESFILKRPVIAEKLCTKLPFFLTDNFSTNTFLYDSLLILAEKGYFKDTQVLPNFLEILLSPLKTTTANSYCRFIEDFNPTTEELLPSQQTLFALLSSDKTSVVNFVMKLIKQIADEKAFDFQSFADNFALCFATPKIAKSQLIGLNILEKYYKKQAPTNPDYREQLAVLFTVSDAKLQEKVANLLTTHFNHEGLPEVIAPYSDYLKGKAQNLLQSLPSPNSSENSKNSENSQTARAARTSHSSQTARTLTPVPCPLTPEKLLFLLGDCLRERTPQTIDLFFEGFNQLQDDFPADFKEQLAPYLKQLERHWNGIASVPILRWFLQRWTGDKKKLNKEDETFFLTTLPYLYHKAQHLLEKLKEKNKLPFLSTPTHAPFYIEAEVLMDRLLQYEAQGENPDLHDLVVACNRLLFKGVSASAKEKAQQLKGAYTPAIQYYIGLTDKVQPTEELLPLWTQITRIKHPDNEFVEFANTSAKDFPTVVKPFMIDFWMKTRKQSDVTFHYLNLEDNWNNNFDMKQKATKYPFPYYHTGNSRRGWSTDILYQCSLNPYYPEAQILRYIASYAKGNESGDIDYMQTSMQVLLENHLPIYHSGWLFVAAALLFEKKPTRDMAAAYILEHLEYGTNLNLLAQYIGKLLAEQYAPIARFVEFLDIPTRDPKIKAFQKNVVEAYLSLAEKLEKKPTNHKKLVEFSC
;
A
#
# COMPACT_ATOMS: atom_id res chain seq x y z
N MET A 1 -53.95 25.74 -3.55
CA MET A 1 -52.82 26.57 -4.07
C MET A 1 -51.90 25.70 -4.89
N ALA A 2 -51.85 25.95 -6.19
CA ALA A 2 -51.07 25.14 -7.14
C ALA A 2 -49.58 25.41 -6.91
N LYS A 3 -48.76 24.31 -6.71
CA LYS A 3 -47.30 24.39 -6.75
C LYS A 3 -46.91 24.78 -8.21
N LYS A 4 -46.51 26.04 -8.41
CA LYS A 4 -45.77 26.42 -9.63
C LYS A 4 -44.47 25.60 -9.65
N ASN A 5 -44.34 24.73 -10.64
CA ASN A 5 -43.05 24.12 -11.00
C ASN A 5 -42.10 25.23 -11.48
N THR A 6 -41.40 25.89 -10.57
CA THR A 6 -40.31 26.80 -10.91
C THR A 6 -39.13 25.95 -11.38
N LYS A 7 -38.79 26.07 -12.65
CA LYS A 7 -37.65 25.41 -13.30
C LYS A 7 -36.39 25.96 -12.66
N THR A 8 -35.65 25.14 -11.90
CA THR A 8 -34.37 25.54 -11.31
C THR A 8 -33.34 25.83 -12.40
N LEU A 9 -32.60 26.92 -12.26
CA LEU A 9 -31.60 27.41 -13.21
C LEU A 9 -30.22 26.94 -12.79
N LYS A 10 -29.46 26.32 -13.71
CA LYS A 10 -28.06 25.94 -13.44
C LYS A 10 -27.14 27.16 -13.53
N PHE A 11 -26.02 27.14 -12.80
CA PHE A 11 -25.03 28.24 -12.76
C PHE A 11 -24.56 28.67 -14.16
N GLU A 12 -24.32 27.70 -15.06
CA GLU A 12 -23.86 27.95 -16.45
C GLU A 12 -24.93 28.63 -17.32
N ALA A 13 -26.18 28.63 -16.85
CA ALA A 13 -27.31 29.27 -17.54
C ALA A 13 -27.59 30.68 -17.03
N LEU A 14 -26.87 31.16 -16.01
CA LEU A 14 -26.94 32.53 -15.55
C LEU A 14 -26.40 33.48 -16.63
N ASP A 15 -26.85 34.75 -16.60
CA ASP A 15 -26.26 35.79 -17.38
C ASP A 15 -24.76 35.92 -17.22
N LYS A 16 -24.01 36.16 -18.29
CA LYS A 16 -22.53 36.19 -18.23
C LYS A 16 -21.97 37.30 -17.35
N GLU A 17 -22.64 38.42 -17.28
CA GLU A 17 -22.25 39.54 -16.42
C GLU A 17 -22.42 39.17 -14.96
N LEU A 18 -23.52 38.50 -14.62
CA LEU A 18 -23.75 37.92 -13.29
C LEU A 18 -22.74 36.85 -12.94
N GLN A 19 -22.42 35.90 -13.87
CA GLN A 19 -21.39 34.93 -13.65
C GLN A 19 -20.02 35.59 -13.35
N ASN A 20 -19.63 36.59 -14.12
CA ASN A 20 -18.37 37.31 -13.93
C ASN A 20 -18.33 38.05 -12.59
N LEU A 21 -19.45 38.64 -12.17
CA LEU A 21 -19.59 39.29 -10.87
C LEU A 21 -19.38 38.31 -9.73
N LEU A 22 -19.98 37.11 -9.82
CA LEU A 22 -19.86 36.04 -8.82
C LEU A 22 -18.45 35.42 -8.78
N TYR A 23 -17.69 35.43 -9.88
CA TYR A 23 -16.30 34.97 -9.94
C TYR A 23 -15.25 36.03 -9.59
N SER A 24 -15.66 37.28 -9.36
CA SER A 24 -14.73 38.34 -9.01
C SER A 24 -13.92 37.98 -7.75
N ARG A 25 -12.62 38.25 -7.80
CA ARG A 25 -11.71 37.98 -6.64
C ARG A 25 -11.96 38.93 -5.48
N ASP A 26 -12.54 40.09 -5.75
CA ASP A 26 -12.90 41.07 -4.73
C ASP A 26 -14.41 41.03 -4.53
N ASN A 27 -14.83 40.18 -3.58
CA ASN A 27 -16.25 40.03 -3.22
C ASN A 27 -16.69 40.94 -2.07
N SER A 28 -15.84 41.86 -1.61
CA SER A 28 -16.16 42.74 -0.47
C SER A 28 -17.38 43.60 -0.74
N ASN A 29 -17.66 43.97 -1.98
CA ASN A 29 -18.78 44.81 -2.40
C ASN A 29 -19.87 44.07 -3.14
N LEU A 30 -19.79 42.72 -3.29
CA LEU A 30 -20.76 41.94 -4.07
C LEU A 30 -22.20 42.23 -3.72
N ILE A 31 -22.53 42.21 -2.43
CA ILE A 31 -23.89 42.43 -1.92
C ILE A 31 -24.37 43.87 -2.17
N SER A 32 -23.47 44.85 -2.02
CA SER A 32 -23.79 46.25 -2.30
C SER A 32 -24.06 46.42 -3.79
N VAL A 33 -23.25 45.85 -4.65
CA VAL A 33 -23.44 45.92 -6.12
C VAL A 33 -24.79 45.30 -6.51
N LEU A 34 -25.11 44.08 -6.03
CA LEU A 34 -26.39 43.41 -6.34
C LEU A 34 -27.60 44.20 -5.83
N LYS A 35 -27.48 44.95 -4.73
CA LYS A 35 -28.55 45.79 -4.16
C LYS A 35 -28.67 47.08 -4.90
N GLU A 36 -27.56 47.69 -5.35
CA GLU A 36 -27.54 49.00 -6.05
C GLU A 36 -27.91 48.89 -7.51
N GLU A 37 -27.46 47.83 -8.20
CA GLU A 37 -27.73 47.60 -9.61
C GLU A 37 -29.21 47.39 -9.93
N LYS A 38 -30.02 46.90 -8.94
CA LYS A 38 -31.46 46.64 -9.08
C LYS A 38 -31.84 45.95 -10.39
N ASN A 39 -30.94 45.14 -10.96
CA ASN A 39 -31.23 44.36 -12.14
C ASN A 39 -32.22 43.25 -11.79
N PRO A 40 -33.49 43.37 -12.15
CA PRO A 40 -34.50 42.40 -11.76
C PRO A 40 -34.23 41.03 -12.35
N LEU A 41 -33.57 40.95 -13.50
CA LEU A 41 -33.19 39.69 -14.13
C LEU A 41 -32.14 38.93 -13.28
N HIS A 42 -31.11 39.63 -12.79
CA HIS A 42 -30.08 38.97 -11.93
C HIS A 42 -30.67 38.45 -10.65
N LEU A 43 -31.54 39.21 -10.01
CA LEU A 43 -32.19 38.78 -8.76
C LEU A 43 -33.15 37.60 -8.97
N GLU A 44 -33.89 37.60 -10.10
CA GLU A 44 -34.79 36.49 -10.45
C GLU A 44 -33.99 35.25 -10.77
N GLN A 45 -32.85 35.35 -11.50
CA GLN A 45 -31.97 34.21 -11.77
C GLN A 45 -31.35 33.64 -10.52
N LEU A 46 -30.89 34.46 -9.57
CA LEU A 46 -30.35 34.01 -8.28
C LEU A 46 -31.43 33.32 -7.43
N ALA A 47 -32.65 33.82 -7.39
CA ALA A 47 -33.75 33.21 -6.64
C ALA A 47 -34.16 31.82 -7.17
N GLN A 48 -33.89 31.54 -8.46
CA GLN A 48 -34.18 30.27 -9.12
C GLN A 48 -32.94 29.37 -9.23
N LEU A 49 -31.80 29.77 -8.67
CA LEU A 49 -30.53 29.09 -8.84
C LEU A 49 -30.52 27.70 -8.19
N ASP A 50 -30.10 26.70 -8.94
CA ASP A 50 -29.66 25.42 -8.40
C ASP A 50 -28.30 25.59 -7.70
N VAL A 51 -28.32 25.85 -6.41
CA VAL A 51 -27.11 26.12 -5.60
C VAL A 51 -26.08 25.00 -5.74
N LYS A 52 -26.51 23.75 -5.94
CA LYS A 52 -25.61 22.58 -6.14
C LYS A 52 -24.83 22.66 -7.45
N SER A 53 -25.29 23.44 -8.42
CA SER A 53 -24.55 23.69 -9.65
C SER A 53 -23.36 24.65 -9.47
N CYS A 54 -23.29 25.40 -8.35
CA CYS A 54 -22.27 26.40 -8.06
C CYS A 54 -20.96 25.79 -7.51
N LYS A 55 -20.48 24.71 -8.10
CA LYS A 55 -19.30 23.95 -7.60
C LYS A 55 -18.02 24.78 -7.46
N ASN A 56 -17.86 25.79 -8.31
CA ASN A 56 -16.64 26.61 -8.37
C ASN A 56 -16.71 27.88 -7.50
N LEU A 57 -17.86 28.19 -6.89
CA LEU A 57 -17.96 29.32 -5.98
C LEU A 57 -17.48 28.96 -4.58
N GLY A 58 -16.73 29.87 -3.97
CA GLY A 58 -16.25 29.71 -2.59
C GLY A 58 -17.38 29.92 -1.57
N PHE A 59 -17.23 29.30 -0.38
CA PHE A 59 -18.18 29.41 0.71
C PHE A 59 -18.54 30.84 1.10
N PRO A 60 -17.59 31.81 1.22
CA PRO A 60 -17.94 33.18 1.60
C PRO A 60 -18.93 33.86 0.63
N VAL A 61 -18.81 33.63 -0.66
CA VAL A 61 -19.70 34.16 -1.69
C VAL A 61 -21.09 33.55 -1.55
N LEU A 62 -21.18 32.23 -1.51
CA LEU A 62 -22.45 31.50 -1.37
C LEU A 62 -23.17 31.88 -0.08
N TRP A 63 -22.42 32.01 1.00
CA TRP A 63 -23.01 32.42 2.27
C TRP A 63 -23.54 33.84 2.27
N SER A 64 -22.78 34.80 1.71
CA SER A 64 -23.21 36.18 1.58
C SER A 64 -24.49 36.32 0.75
N LEU A 65 -24.59 35.54 -0.33
CA LEU A 65 -25.80 35.51 -1.15
C LEU A 65 -26.99 34.94 -0.39
N TYR A 66 -26.77 33.88 0.40
CA TYR A 66 -27.82 33.25 1.21
C TYR A 66 -28.30 34.20 2.34
N GLU A 67 -27.38 34.80 3.11
CA GLU A 67 -27.72 35.72 4.20
C GLU A 67 -28.52 36.95 3.75
N ASN A 68 -28.49 37.26 2.46
CA ASN A 68 -29.25 38.38 1.88
C ASN A 68 -30.45 37.93 1.05
N ASP A 69 -30.90 36.68 1.22
CA ASP A 69 -32.04 36.07 0.56
C ASP A 69 -31.99 36.07 -0.98
N PHE A 70 -30.78 36.10 -1.56
CA PHE A 70 -30.63 36.07 -3.01
C PHE A 70 -30.67 34.64 -3.57
N ILE A 71 -30.30 33.62 -2.81
CA ILE A 71 -30.29 32.23 -3.24
C ILE A 71 -31.01 31.31 -2.23
N PRO A 72 -31.57 30.16 -2.70
CA PRO A 72 -32.22 29.21 -1.78
C PRO A 72 -31.21 28.54 -0.84
N PHE A 73 -31.69 28.16 0.35
CA PHE A 73 -30.87 27.47 1.32
C PHE A 73 -30.73 25.99 1.02
N GLU A 74 -29.49 25.54 0.77
CA GLU A 74 -29.11 24.14 0.55
C GLU A 74 -28.07 23.71 1.58
N GLU A 75 -28.57 23.28 2.74
CA GLU A 75 -27.78 23.01 3.95
C GLU A 75 -26.56 22.11 3.70
N ASN A 76 -26.77 20.93 3.10
CA ASN A 76 -25.67 19.95 2.91
C ASN A 76 -24.57 20.47 1.99
N PHE A 77 -24.96 21.19 0.92
CA PHE A 77 -24.00 21.77 -0.01
C PHE A 77 -23.22 22.93 0.62
N LEU A 78 -23.87 23.77 1.40
CA LEU A 78 -23.21 24.87 2.10
C LEU A 78 -22.24 24.37 3.19
N LEU A 79 -22.58 23.28 3.90
CA LEU A 79 -21.69 22.66 4.87
C LEU A 79 -20.47 22.01 4.18
N GLU A 80 -20.67 21.34 3.05
CA GLU A 80 -19.56 20.83 2.23
C GLU A 80 -18.61 21.97 1.82
N LYS A 81 -19.14 23.07 1.33
CA LYS A 81 -18.36 24.26 0.95
C LYS A 81 -17.68 24.95 2.14
N LEU A 82 -18.29 24.92 3.30
CA LEU A 82 -17.65 25.41 4.53
C LEU A 82 -16.45 24.52 4.92
N CYS A 83 -16.60 23.19 4.83
CA CYS A 83 -15.48 22.27 5.04
C CYS A 83 -14.33 22.54 4.06
N ASP A 84 -14.64 22.69 2.75
CA ASP A 84 -13.64 23.06 1.74
C ASP A 84 -12.94 24.38 2.09
N ALA A 85 -13.67 25.37 2.56
CA ALA A 85 -13.12 26.67 2.94
C ALA A 85 -12.20 26.59 4.19
N LEU A 86 -12.52 25.71 5.14
CA LEU A 86 -11.66 25.43 6.31
C LEU A 86 -10.32 24.80 5.90
N PHE A 87 -10.28 24.09 4.77
CA PHE A 87 -9.04 23.57 4.18
C PHE A 87 -8.23 24.63 3.42
N LEU A 88 -8.87 25.69 2.92
CA LEU A 88 -8.21 26.76 2.13
C LEU A 88 -7.69 27.90 3.04
N MET A 89 -6.69 27.69 3.67
CA MET A 89 -5.75 28.33 4.60
C MET A 89 -5.71 29.86 4.81
N SER A 90 -6.13 30.70 3.85
CA SER A 90 -5.83 32.14 3.91
C SER A 90 -6.82 32.99 4.72
N LYS A 91 -7.98 32.42 5.09
CA LYS A 91 -9.06 33.17 5.79
C LYS A 91 -9.57 32.49 7.07
N HIS A 92 -8.75 31.67 7.67
CA HIS A 92 -9.05 30.84 8.84
C HIS A 92 -9.74 31.62 9.97
N LYS A 93 -9.16 32.73 10.44
CA LYS A 93 -9.72 33.53 11.54
C LYS A 93 -11.09 34.16 11.22
N GLU A 94 -11.34 34.47 9.95
CA GLU A 94 -12.64 34.99 9.51
C GLU A 94 -13.70 33.88 9.52
N ILE A 95 -13.35 32.68 9.08
CA ILE A 95 -14.24 31.52 9.04
C ILE A 95 -14.53 31.03 10.43
N GLU A 96 -13.52 30.98 11.31
CA GLU A 96 -13.68 30.65 12.72
C GLU A 96 -14.61 31.64 13.42
N SER A 97 -14.38 32.95 13.25
CA SER A 97 -15.27 33.99 13.76
C SER A 97 -16.69 33.87 13.19
N PHE A 98 -16.85 33.46 11.96
CA PHE A 98 -18.11 33.20 11.31
C PHE A 98 -18.88 32.06 11.98
N ILE A 99 -18.20 30.90 12.21
CA ILE A 99 -18.80 29.73 12.87
C ILE A 99 -19.24 30.06 14.28
N LEU A 100 -18.41 30.72 15.07
CA LEU A 100 -18.70 31.07 16.47
C LEU A 100 -19.88 32.04 16.63
N LYS A 101 -20.16 32.87 15.64
CA LYS A 101 -21.31 33.77 15.62
C LYS A 101 -22.63 33.07 15.27
N ARG A 102 -22.59 31.82 14.83
CA ARG A 102 -23.75 31.05 14.35
C ARG A 102 -23.81 29.66 15.00
N PRO A 103 -24.27 29.59 16.28
CA PRO A 103 -24.23 28.33 17.03
C PRO A 103 -24.94 27.16 16.33
N VAL A 104 -26.04 27.41 15.63
CA VAL A 104 -26.75 26.34 14.89
C VAL A 104 -25.92 25.74 13.78
N ILE A 105 -25.10 26.56 13.08
CA ILE A 105 -24.18 26.07 12.03
C ILE A 105 -23.02 25.34 12.66
N ALA A 106 -22.46 25.86 13.74
CA ALA A 106 -21.40 25.22 14.49
C ALA A 106 -21.81 23.83 14.97
N GLU A 107 -23.00 23.67 15.55
CA GLU A 107 -23.56 22.40 16.00
C GLU A 107 -23.72 21.40 14.82
N LYS A 108 -24.33 21.82 13.73
CA LYS A 108 -24.52 20.98 12.54
C LYS A 108 -23.18 20.60 11.86
N LEU A 109 -22.23 21.52 11.85
CA LEU A 109 -20.88 21.27 11.34
C LEU A 109 -20.17 20.23 12.20
N CYS A 110 -20.23 20.37 13.52
CA CYS A 110 -19.59 19.44 14.45
C CYS A 110 -20.14 18.01 14.34
N THR A 111 -21.43 17.84 14.09
CA THR A 111 -22.03 16.51 13.87
C THR A 111 -21.68 15.88 12.52
N LYS A 112 -21.44 16.68 11.49
CA LYS A 112 -21.12 16.18 10.12
C LYS A 112 -19.63 16.15 9.79
N LEU A 113 -18.82 16.95 10.46
CA LEU A 113 -17.38 17.11 10.18
C LEU A 113 -16.59 15.80 10.24
N PRO A 114 -16.81 14.88 11.21
CA PRO A 114 -16.10 13.60 11.24
C PRO A 114 -16.24 12.80 9.95
N PHE A 115 -17.38 12.87 9.26
CA PHE A 115 -17.63 12.16 8.01
C PHE A 115 -16.92 12.79 6.80
N PHE A 116 -16.59 14.07 6.86
CA PHE A 116 -15.89 14.80 5.77
C PHE A 116 -14.37 14.78 5.91
N LEU A 117 -13.83 14.43 7.08
CA LEU A 117 -12.42 14.61 7.41
C LEU A 117 -11.54 13.36 7.15
N THR A 118 -12.12 12.22 6.76
CA THR A 118 -11.41 10.93 6.67
C THR A 118 -10.13 10.96 5.84
N ASP A 119 -10.05 11.75 4.77
CA ASP A 119 -8.90 11.71 3.85
C ASP A 119 -7.99 12.96 3.90
N ASN A 120 -8.42 14.06 4.52
CA ASN A 120 -7.75 15.37 4.38
C ASN A 120 -7.28 16.02 5.68
N PHE A 121 -7.46 15.38 6.84
CA PHE A 121 -7.19 15.97 8.14
C PHE A 121 -5.69 16.25 8.40
N SER A 122 -4.79 15.49 7.78
CA SER A 122 -3.37 15.46 8.13
C SER A 122 -2.53 16.67 7.72
N THR A 123 -3.01 17.48 6.79
CA THR A 123 -2.18 18.51 6.15
C THR A 123 -2.51 19.93 6.60
N ASN A 124 -3.53 20.10 7.43
CA ASN A 124 -4.03 21.42 7.75
C ASN A 124 -4.10 21.68 9.27
N THR A 125 -3.03 22.29 9.79
CA THR A 125 -2.95 22.73 11.20
C THR A 125 -4.06 23.71 11.57
N PHE A 126 -4.56 24.49 10.62
CA PHE A 126 -5.61 25.49 10.87
C PHE A 126 -6.98 24.87 11.11
N LEU A 127 -7.30 23.77 10.41
CA LEU A 127 -8.53 23.04 10.68
C LEU A 127 -8.50 22.43 12.08
N TYR A 128 -7.38 21.87 12.47
CA TYR A 128 -7.16 21.33 13.80
C TYR A 128 -7.40 22.40 14.89
N ASP A 129 -6.80 23.59 14.75
CA ASP A 129 -6.97 24.69 15.69
C ASP A 129 -8.43 25.16 15.76
N SER A 130 -9.14 25.24 14.62
CA SER A 130 -10.57 25.58 14.58
C SER A 130 -11.44 24.56 15.31
N LEU A 131 -11.15 23.26 15.16
CA LEU A 131 -11.85 22.19 15.85
C LEU A 131 -11.62 22.24 17.36
N LEU A 132 -10.40 22.52 17.83
CA LEU A 132 -10.12 22.69 19.25
C LEU A 132 -10.88 23.85 19.84
N ILE A 133 -10.95 24.99 19.14
CA ILE A 133 -11.75 26.15 19.61
C ILE A 133 -13.22 25.81 19.72
N LEU A 134 -13.78 25.06 18.74
CA LEU A 134 -15.15 24.59 18.80
C LEU A 134 -15.36 23.62 19.98
N ALA A 135 -14.39 22.74 20.25
CA ALA A 135 -14.42 21.84 21.40
C ALA A 135 -14.40 22.60 22.73
N GLU A 136 -13.48 23.59 22.88
CA GLU A 136 -13.42 24.47 24.07
C GLU A 136 -14.70 25.24 24.30
N LYS A 137 -15.43 25.59 23.23
CA LYS A 137 -16.74 26.26 23.32
C LYS A 137 -17.90 25.30 23.57
N GLY A 138 -17.61 24.01 23.71
CA GLY A 138 -18.60 23.00 24.11
C GLY A 138 -19.47 22.43 22.99
N TYR A 139 -19.11 22.67 21.70
CA TYR A 139 -19.88 22.14 20.57
C TYR A 139 -19.66 20.61 20.34
N PHE A 140 -18.64 20.02 20.95
CA PHE A 140 -18.35 18.58 20.92
C PHE A 140 -18.75 17.85 22.21
N LYS A 141 -19.60 18.44 23.04
CA LYS A 141 -20.09 17.79 24.26
C LYS A 141 -21.09 16.66 24.02
N ASP A 142 -21.50 16.44 22.77
CA ASP A 142 -22.35 15.32 22.42
C ASP A 142 -21.52 14.02 22.50
N THR A 143 -21.99 13.08 23.29
CA THR A 143 -21.38 11.76 23.54
C THR A 143 -21.10 10.93 22.26
N GLN A 144 -21.65 11.33 21.10
CA GLN A 144 -21.44 10.64 19.81
C GLN A 144 -20.19 11.07 19.04
N VAL A 145 -19.58 12.18 19.37
CA VAL A 145 -18.44 12.71 18.60
C VAL A 145 -17.16 11.92 18.86
N LEU A 146 -16.88 11.61 20.14
CA LEU A 146 -15.71 10.81 20.50
C LEU A 146 -15.75 9.38 19.90
N PRO A 147 -16.86 8.62 19.97
CA PRO A 147 -17.00 7.34 19.29
C PRO A 147 -16.70 7.45 17.78
N ASN A 148 -17.24 8.45 17.10
CA ASN A 148 -17.03 8.66 15.66
C ASN A 148 -15.55 8.91 15.31
N PHE A 149 -14.81 9.69 16.11
CA PHE A 149 -13.39 9.92 15.93
C PHE A 149 -12.55 8.66 16.16
N LEU A 150 -12.93 7.83 17.13
CA LEU A 150 -12.28 6.54 17.37
C LEU A 150 -12.58 5.54 16.23
N GLU A 151 -13.81 5.48 15.73
CA GLU A 151 -14.16 4.65 14.57
C GLU A 151 -13.42 5.05 13.30
N ILE A 152 -13.19 6.34 13.07
CA ILE A 152 -12.39 6.81 11.94
C ILE A 152 -10.96 6.24 12.00
N LEU A 153 -10.38 6.10 13.19
CA LEU A 153 -9.03 5.50 13.35
C LEU A 153 -8.96 4.03 12.94
N LEU A 154 -10.08 3.30 12.87
CA LEU A 154 -10.17 1.96 12.30
C LEU A 154 -10.08 1.94 10.77
N SER A 155 -10.27 3.09 10.13
CA SER A 155 -10.16 3.22 8.68
C SER A 155 -8.68 3.20 8.24
N PRO A 156 -8.38 2.83 6.98
CA PRO A 156 -7.00 2.80 6.45
C PRO A 156 -6.46 4.22 6.20
N LEU A 157 -6.25 4.97 7.28
CA LEU A 157 -5.72 6.33 7.23
C LEU A 157 -4.22 6.34 6.96
N LYS A 158 -3.71 7.42 6.36
CA LYS A 158 -2.27 7.72 6.38
C LYS A 158 -1.78 7.94 7.81
N THR A 159 -0.56 7.55 8.12
CA THR A 159 0.01 7.71 9.48
C THR A 159 -0.07 9.15 9.98
N THR A 160 0.17 10.14 9.11
CA THR A 160 0.06 11.56 9.46
C THR A 160 -1.36 11.95 9.85
N THR A 161 -2.37 11.47 9.11
CA THR A 161 -3.79 11.70 9.40
C THR A 161 -4.20 11.04 10.70
N ALA A 162 -3.83 9.76 10.89
CA ALA A 162 -4.10 9.05 12.13
C ALA A 162 -3.48 9.76 13.35
N ASN A 163 -2.23 10.24 13.23
CA ASN A 163 -1.57 11.01 14.28
C ASN A 163 -2.30 12.32 14.61
N SER A 164 -2.86 12.99 13.60
CA SER A 164 -3.64 14.22 13.83
C SER A 164 -4.94 13.93 14.59
N TYR A 165 -5.61 12.82 14.28
CA TYR A 165 -6.78 12.37 15.07
C TYR A 165 -6.40 11.99 16.49
N CYS A 166 -5.33 11.21 16.68
CA CYS A 166 -4.84 10.85 18.02
C CYS A 166 -4.54 12.10 18.85
N ARG A 167 -3.84 13.09 18.26
CA ARG A 167 -3.52 14.33 18.92
C ARG A 167 -4.79 15.14 19.25
N PHE A 168 -5.74 15.21 18.32
CA PHE A 168 -7.00 15.91 18.57
C PHE A 168 -7.78 15.29 19.74
N ILE A 169 -7.89 13.94 19.80
CA ILE A 169 -8.55 13.25 20.90
C ILE A 169 -7.77 13.45 22.22
N GLU A 170 -6.42 13.47 22.17
CA GLU A 170 -5.58 13.74 23.34
C GLU A 170 -5.80 15.17 23.88
N ASP A 171 -5.86 16.18 23.00
CA ASP A 171 -6.12 17.58 23.38
C ASP A 171 -7.58 17.81 23.80
N PHE A 172 -8.51 17.04 23.24
CA PHE A 172 -9.92 16.99 23.68
C PHE A 172 -10.05 16.47 25.12
N ASN A 173 -9.08 15.66 25.58
CA ASN A 173 -8.93 15.13 26.92
C ASN A 173 -10.20 14.45 27.46
N PRO A 174 -10.67 13.37 26.84
CA PRO A 174 -11.91 12.70 27.22
C PRO A 174 -11.84 12.11 28.63
N THR A 175 -12.95 12.19 29.35
CA THR A 175 -13.08 11.61 30.68
C THR A 175 -13.22 10.08 30.62
N THR A 176 -13.03 9.41 31.75
CA THR A 176 -13.23 7.95 31.87
C THR A 176 -14.66 7.54 31.49
N GLU A 177 -15.63 8.34 31.88
CA GLU A 177 -17.06 8.11 31.61
C GLU A 177 -17.40 8.22 30.11
N GLU A 178 -16.72 9.13 29.39
CA GLU A 178 -16.87 9.31 27.94
C GLU A 178 -16.17 8.20 27.15
N LEU A 179 -15.05 7.68 27.66
CA LEU A 179 -14.26 6.62 27.00
C LEU A 179 -14.87 5.22 27.16
N LEU A 180 -15.46 4.93 28.32
CA LEU A 180 -15.91 3.60 28.68
C LEU A 180 -16.94 2.99 27.70
N PRO A 181 -17.93 3.74 27.18
CA PRO A 181 -18.84 3.24 26.15
C PRO A 181 -18.16 2.83 24.84
N SER A 182 -16.97 3.41 24.55
CA SER A 182 -16.19 3.15 23.35
C SER A 182 -15.08 2.10 23.54
N GLN A 183 -15.06 1.37 24.65
CA GLN A 183 -13.98 0.44 24.99
C GLN A 183 -13.76 -0.64 23.93
N GLN A 184 -14.80 -1.14 23.26
CA GLN A 184 -14.66 -2.15 22.20
C GLN A 184 -13.92 -1.57 20.98
N THR A 185 -14.18 -0.33 20.61
CA THR A 185 -13.47 0.37 19.54
C THR A 185 -12.00 0.60 19.93
N LEU A 186 -11.73 0.97 21.19
CA LEU A 186 -10.36 1.08 21.70
C LEU A 186 -9.60 -0.25 21.62
N PHE A 187 -10.25 -1.37 21.97
CA PHE A 187 -9.63 -2.69 21.90
C PHE A 187 -9.35 -3.10 20.45
N ALA A 188 -10.30 -2.88 19.55
CA ALA A 188 -10.10 -3.14 18.12
C ALA A 188 -8.93 -2.35 17.53
N LEU A 189 -8.68 -1.12 17.98
CA LEU A 189 -7.57 -0.28 17.54
C LEU A 189 -6.18 -0.81 17.96
N LEU A 190 -6.08 -1.77 18.87
CA LEU A 190 -4.82 -2.44 19.22
C LEU A 190 -4.27 -3.28 18.06
N SER A 191 -5.11 -3.67 17.09
CA SER A 191 -4.70 -4.34 15.86
C SER A 191 -4.14 -3.39 14.78
N SER A 192 -4.05 -2.08 15.06
CA SER A 192 -3.57 -1.09 14.09
C SER A 192 -2.13 -1.36 13.67
N ASP A 193 -1.85 -1.25 12.39
CA ASP A 193 -0.50 -1.27 11.79
C ASP A 193 0.36 -0.05 12.18
N LYS A 194 -0.26 0.97 12.78
CA LYS A 194 0.39 2.23 13.15
C LYS A 194 0.78 2.24 14.63
N THR A 195 2.08 2.13 14.92
CA THR A 195 2.63 2.15 16.28
C THR A 195 2.19 3.37 17.11
N SER A 196 1.99 4.52 16.47
CA SER A 196 1.50 5.74 17.12
C SER A 196 0.06 5.58 17.62
N VAL A 197 -0.81 4.94 16.82
CA VAL A 197 -2.20 4.68 17.20
C VAL A 197 -2.25 3.70 18.36
N VAL A 198 -1.52 2.57 18.30
CA VAL A 198 -1.45 1.59 19.39
C VAL A 198 -0.94 2.23 20.68
N ASN A 199 0.11 3.06 20.61
CA ASN A 199 0.65 3.76 21.78
C ASN A 199 -0.36 4.76 22.37
N PHE A 200 -1.09 5.47 21.53
CA PHE A 200 -2.13 6.40 21.94
C PHE A 200 -3.31 5.68 22.59
N VAL A 201 -3.84 4.67 21.93
CA VAL A 201 -4.98 3.89 22.40
C VAL A 201 -4.69 3.19 23.73
N MET A 202 -3.48 2.66 23.91
CA MET A 202 -3.08 2.02 25.16
C MET A 202 -3.04 3.00 26.34
N LYS A 203 -2.79 4.29 26.12
CA LYS A 203 -2.93 5.33 27.16
C LYS A 203 -4.41 5.51 27.56
N LEU A 204 -5.32 5.54 26.59
CA LEU A 204 -6.76 5.67 26.86
C LEU A 204 -7.31 4.40 27.56
N ILE A 205 -6.90 3.22 27.13
CA ILE A 205 -7.28 1.94 27.81
C ILE A 205 -6.80 1.95 29.26
N LYS A 206 -5.56 2.41 29.52
CA LYS A 206 -5.04 2.53 30.89
C LYS A 206 -5.93 3.41 31.77
N GLN A 207 -6.53 4.45 31.20
CA GLN A 207 -7.40 5.39 31.92
C GLN A 207 -8.69 4.73 32.41
N ILE A 208 -9.24 3.78 31.62
CA ILE A 208 -10.52 3.08 31.94
C ILE A 208 -10.32 1.72 32.58
N ALA A 209 -9.09 1.17 32.65
CA ALA A 209 -8.84 -0.20 33.07
C ALA A 209 -9.21 -0.52 34.53
N ASP A 210 -9.41 0.49 35.37
CA ASP A 210 -9.78 0.31 36.77
C ASP A 210 -11.29 0.38 37.01
N GLU A 211 -12.07 0.69 35.96
CA GLU A 211 -13.51 0.80 36.06
C GLU A 211 -14.20 -0.57 36.18
N LYS A 212 -15.30 -0.62 36.94
CA LYS A 212 -16.07 -1.88 37.15
C LYS A 212 -16.68 -2.43 35.85
N ALA A 213 -17.00 -1.56 34.92
CA ALA A 213 -17.58 -1.92 33.62
C ALA A 213 -16.51 -2.18 32.54
N PHE A 214 -15.21 -2.23 32.87
CA PHE A 214 -14.14 -2.57 31.95
C PHE A 214 -14.24 -4.05 31.55
N ASP A 215 -14.37 -4.32 30.25
CA ASP A 215 -14.43 -5.65 29.67
C ASP A 215 -13.00 -6.22 29.50
N PHE A 216 -12.53 -6.84 30.58
CA PHE A 216 -11.19 -7.39 30.64
C PHE A 216 -10.97 -8.51 29.61
N GLN A 217 -11.96 -9.38 29.37
CA GLN A 217 -11.78 -10.50 28.45
C GLN A 217 -11.58 -9.99 27.02
N SER A 218 -12.45 -9.10 26.55
CA SER A 218 -12.28 -8.47 25.24
C SER A 218 -10.97 -7.68 25.12
N PHE A 219 -10.54 -7.04 26.22
CA PHE A 219 -9.21 -6.38 26.23
C PHE A 219 -8.08 -7.40 26.04
N ALA A 220 -8.07 -8.51 26.79
CA ALA A 220 -7.00 -9.51 26.72
C ALA A 220 -6.89 -10.13 25.31
N ASP A 221 -8.04 -10.47 24.71
CA ASP A 221 -8.09 -11.08 23.39
C ASP A 221 -7.52 -10.13 22.31
N ASN A 222 -7.87 -8.85 22.37
CA ASN A 222 -7.35 -7.84 21.43
C ASN A 222 -5.91 -7.40 21.74
N PHE A 223 -5.49 -7.41 23.00
CA PHE A 223 -4.13 -7.03 23.40
C PHE A 223 -3.08 -7.98 22.80
N ALA A 224 -3.40 -9.26 22.68
CA ALA A 224 -2.52 -10.24 22.04
C ALA A 224 -2.18 -9.85 20.58
N LEU A 225 -3.07 -9.16 19.86
CA LEU A 225 -2.84 -8.75 18.46
C LEU A 225 -1.68 -7.77 18.31
N CYS A 226 -1.30 -7.03 19.36
CA CYS A 226 -0.19 -6.09 19.30
C CYS A 226 1.15 -6.65 19.83
N PHE A 227 1.25 -7.94 20.19
CA PHE A 227 2.48 -8.51 20.74
C PHE A 227 3.63 -8.50 19.74
N ALA A 228 3.36 -8.74 18.47
CA ALA A 228 4.35 -8.70 17.40
C ALA A 228 4.63 -7.27 16.88
N THR A 229 3.89 -6.25 17.34
CA THR A 229 4.06 -4.88 16.86
C THR A 229 5.38 -4.28 17.36
N PRO A 230 6.28 -3.80 16.46
CA PRO A 230 7.58 -3.28 16.87
C PRO A 230 7.46 -1.90 17.54
N LYS A 231 8.46 -1.56 18.38
CA LYS A 231 8.64 -0.22 18.97
C LYS A 231 7.51 0.28 19.89
N ILE A 232 6.72 -0.64 20.47
CA ILE A 232 5.65 -0.31 21.43
C ILE A 232 5.88 -0.89 22.83
N ALA A 233 7.10 -1.25 23.20
CA ALA A 233 7.43 -1.90 24.48
C ALA A 233 6.83 -1.21 25.72
N LYS A 234 6.77 0.12 25.74
CA LYS A 234 6.12 0.88 26.83
C LYS A 234 4.60 0.60 26.90
N SER A 235 3.93 0.51 25.77
CA SER A 235 2.49 0.20 25.69
C SER A 235 2.22 -1.25 26.04
N GLN A 236 3.08 -2.17 25.59
CA GLN A 236 3.01 -3.57 25.99
C GLN A 236 3.19 -3.74 27.51
N LEU A 237 4.11 -2.99 28.14
CA LEU A 237 4.26 -2.95 29.59
C LEU A 237 3.00 -2.44 30.30
N ILE A 238 2.31 -1.42 29.75
CA ILE A 238 1.02 -0.97 30.31
C ILE A 238 0.00 -2.10 30.27
N GLY A 239 -0.16 -2.77 29.14
CA GLY A 239 -1.09 -3.88 28.99
C GLY A 239 -0.77 -5.05 29.92
N LEU A 240 0.52 -5.45 30.04
CA LEU A 240 0.96 -6.48 31.00
C LEU A 240 0.67 -6.10 32.46
N ASN A 241 0.74 -4.83 32.82
CA ASN A 241 0.34 -4.36 34.15
C ASN A 241 -1.17 -4.47 34.38
N ILE A 242 -1.99 -4.23 33.35
CA ILE A 242 -3.45 -4.45 33.43
C ILE A 242 -3.73 -5.93 33.62
N LEU A 243 -3.09 -6.83 32.84
CA LEU A 243 -3.21 -8.28 32.98
C LEU A 243 -2.83 -8.75 34.39
N GLU A 244 -1.68 -8.33 34.92
CA GLU A 244 -1.23 -8.73 36.25
C GLU A 244 -2.22 -8.29 37.33
N LYS A 245 -2.74 -7.06 37.26
CA LYS A 245 -3.70 -6.52 38.20
C LYS A 245 -5.00 -7.34 38.22
N TYR A 246 -5.40 -7.81 37.05
CA TYR A 246 -6.58 -8.67 36.92
C TYR A 246 -6.31 -10.09 37.43
N TYR A 247 -5.19 -10.71 37.01
CA TYR A 247 -4.84 -12.07 37.39
C TYR A 247 -4.53 -12.24 38.89
N LYS A 248 -4.21 -11.17 39.60
CA LYS A 248 -4.18 -11.18 41.09
C LYS A 248 -5.54 -11.41 41.73
N LYS A 249 -6.63 -11.11 40.99
CA LYS A 249 -7.99 -11.27 41.49
C LYS A 249 -8.68 -12.53 40.95
N GLN A 250 -8.32 -12.95 39.76
CA GLN A 250 -8.95 -14.05 39.04
C GLN A 250 -7.92 -14.77 38.18
N ALA A 251 -7.81 -16.12 38.32
CA ALA A 251 -6.87 -16.90 37.49
C ALA A 251 -7.20 -16.78 35.99
N PRO A 252 -6.19 -16.91 35.11
CA PRO A 252 -6.39 -16.96 33.66
C PRO A 252 -7.35 -18.05 33.23
N THR A 253 -8.36 -17.70 32.44
CA THR A 253 -9.37 -18.67 31.97
C THR A 253 -8.92 -19.39 30.69
N ASN A 254 -8.04 -18.76 29.89
CA ASN A 254 -7.50 -19.33 28.66
C ASN A 254 -6.03 -19.77 28.86
N PRO A 255 -5.74 -21.07 28.89
CA PRO A 255 -4.38 -21.60 29.09
C PRO A 255 -3.47 -21.27 27.87
N ASP A 256 -4.02 -21.17 26.65
CA ASP A 256 -3.25 -20.92 25.44
C ASP A 256 -2.73 -19.48 25.36
N TYR A 257 -3.24 -18.59 26.22
CA TYR A 257 -2.75 -17.20 26.29
C TYR A 257 -1.27 -17.12 26.71
N ARG A 258 -0.73 -18.13 27.40
CA ARG A 258 0.70 -18.25 27.74
C ARG A 258 1.60 -18.32 26.49
N GLU A 259 1.14 -19.00 25.43
CA GLU A 259 1.87 -19.11 24.16
C GLU A 259 1.92 -17.75 23.46
N GLN A 260 0.81 -17.03 23.48
CA GLN A 260 0.75 -15.68 22.94
C GLN A 260 1.66 -14.72 23.71
N LEU A 261 1.66 -14.77 25.05
CA LEU A 261 2.55 -13.95 25.88
C LEU A 261 4.03 -14.26 25.63
N ALA A 262 4.41 -15.50 25.33
CA ALA A 262 5.78 -15.89 25.06
C ALA A 262 6.37 -15.19 23.82
N VAL A 263 5.54 -14.77 22.84
CA VAL A 263 5.99 -13.98 21.69
C VAL A 263 6.71 -12.69 22.11
N LEU A 264 6.31 -12.11 23.25
CA LEU A 264 6.93 -10.88 23.78
C LEU A 264 8.39 -11.05 24.20
N PHE A 265 8.92 -12.27 24.36
CA PHE A 265 10.34 -12.50 24.58
C PHE A 265 11.21 -12.11 23.38
N THR A 266 10.64 -12.02 22.19
CA THR A 266 11.35 -11.51 21.00
C THR A 266 11.67 -10.00 21.10
N VAL A 267 10.95 -9.27 21.97
CA VAL A 267 11.19 -7.84 22.20
C VAL A 267 12.45 -7.68 23.06
N SER A 268 13.41 -6.89 22.61
CA SER A 268 14.73 -6.72 23.29
C SER A 268 14.70 -5.91 24.60
N ASP A 269 13.52 -5.52 25.09
CA ASP A 269 13.36 -4.74 26.35
C ASP A 269 13.39 -5.70 27.56
N ALA A 270 14.45 -5.58 28.39
CA ALA A 270 14.66 -6.45 29.54
C ALA A 270 13.55 -6.34 30.60
N LYS A 271 12.95 -5.15 30.79
CA LYS A 271 11.87 -4.94 31.77
C LYS A 271 10.59 -5.63 31.30
N LEU A 272 10.32 -5.57 30.00
CA LEU A 272 9.17 -6.24 29.40
C LEU A 272 9.34 -7.75 29.53
N GLN A 273 10.51 -8.31 29.18
CA GLN A 273 10.79 -9.73 29.30
C GLN A 273 10.66 -10.21 30.77
N GLU A 274 11.22 -9.45 31.73
CA GLU A 274 11.07 -9.74 33.18
C GLU A 274 9.61 -9.75 33.58
N LYS A 275 8.79 -8.82 33.08
CA LYS A 275 7.36 -8.74 33.39
C LYS A 275 6.58 -9.94 32.83
N VAL A 276 6.89 -10.36 31.60
CA VAL A 276 6.28 -11.55 30.98
C VAL A 276 6.67 -12.80 31.76
N ALA A 277 7.95 -12.98 32.09
CA ALA A 277 8.43 -14.12 32.88
C ALA A 277 7.72 -14.21 34.23
N ASN A 278 7.59 -13.09 34.95
CA ASN A 278 6.83 -13.02 36.19
C ASN A 278 5.36 -13.40 36.03
N LEU A 279 4.68 -12.91 35.01
CA LEU A 279 3.28 -13.26 34.74
C LEU A 279 3.11 -14.75 34.47
N LEU A 280 3.96 -15.33 33.60
CA LEU A 280 3.91 -16.76 33.27
C LEU A 280 4.18 -17.65 34.47
N THR A 281 5.18 -17.33 35.31
CA THR A 281 5.54 -18.14 36.48
C THR A 281 4.59 -17.96 37.67
N THR A 282 3.87 -16.84 37.79
CA THR A 282 3.03 -16.55 38.94
C THR A 282 1.58 -16.94 38.70
N HIS A 283 1.05 -16.79 37.49
CA HIS A 283 -0.38 -16.88 37.23
C HIS A 283 -0.80 -18.05 36.32
N PHE A 284 0.16 -18.69 35.60
CA PHE A 284 -0.15 -19.80 34.71
C PHE A 284 0.39 -21.14 35.25
N ASN A 285 -0.21 -22.24 34.79
CA ASN A 285 0.30 -23.56 35.12
C ASN A 285 1.70 -23.76 34.51
N HIS A 286 2.61 -24.34 35.27
CA HIS A 286 3.98 -24.61 34.87
C HIS A 286 4.10 -25.84 33.96
N GLU A 287 3.09 -26.69 33.89
CA GLU A 287 3.07 -27.88 33.04
C GLU A 287 3.09 -27.44 31.55
N GLY A 288 4.09 -27.95 30.80
CA GLY A 288 4.32 -27.57 29.39
C GLY A 288 4.88 -26.13 29.18
N LEU A 289 5.16 -25.38 30.25
CA LEU A 289 5.71 -24.04 30.14
C LEU A 289 7.15 -24.03 29.57
N PRO A 290 8.04 -24.97 29.88
CA PRO A 290 9.37 -25.06 29.25
C PRO A 290 9.31 -25.23 27.74
N GLU A 291 8.37 -26.00 27.21
CA GLU A 291 8.16 -26.23 25.79
C GLU A 291 7.70 -24.96 25.08
N VAL A 292 6.81 -24.19 25.71
CA VAL A 292 6.35 -22.89 25.20
C VAL A 292 7.48 -21.86 25.13
N ILE A 293 8.44 -21.92 26.09
CA ILE A 293 9.53 -20.95 26.20
C ILE A 293 10.74 -21.35 25.32
N ALA A 294 10.93 -22.66 25.07
CA ALA A 294 12.10 -23.17 24.35
C ALA A 294 12.40 -22.42 23.02
N PRO A 295 11.43 -22.07 22.18
CA PRO A 295 11.68 -21.32 20.92
C PRO A 295 12.26 -19.92 21.16
N TYR A 296 12.12 -19.37 22.36
CA TYR A 296 12.52 -18.01 22.69
C TYR A 296 13.77 -17.94 23.58
N SER A 297 14.39 -19.08 23.91
CA SER A 297 15.54 -19.17 24.81
C SER A 297 16.70 -18.24 24.45
N ASP A 298 16.99 -18.09 23.15
CA ASP A 298 18.08 -17.26 22.65
C ASP A 298 17.80 -15.74 22.75
N TYR A 299 16.55 -15.36 22.93
CA TYR A 299 16.12 -13.96 23.09
C TYR A 299 16.09 -13.52 24.55
N LEU A 300 16.09 -14.45 25.52
CA LEU A 300 15.96 -14.17 26.94
C LEU A 300 17.18 -13.43 27.50
N LYS A 301 16.94 -12.42 28.32
CA LYS A 301 17.98 -11.56 28.90
C LYS A 301 17.80 -11.39 30.42
N GLY A 302 18.92 -11.39 31.12
CA GLY A 302 19.00 -10.97 32.52
C GLY A 302 18.07 -11.74 33.47
N LYS A 303 17.23 -11.02 34.20
CA LYS A 303 16.34 -11.63 35.22
C LYS A 303 15.28 -12.57 34.64
N ALA A 304 14.77 -12.29 33.43
CA ALA A 304 13.81 -13.16 32.76
C ALA A 304 14.41 -14.54 32.52
N GLN A 305 15.67 -14.61 32.06
CA GLN A 305 16.40 -15.85 31.85
C GLN A 305 16.55 -16.64 33.17
N ASN A 306 16.95 -15.98 34.26
CA ASN A 306 17.13 -16.62 35.56
C ASN A 306 15.80 -17.18 36.13
N LEU A 307 14.70 -16.43 36.02
CA LEU A 307 13.38 -16.83 36.47
C LEU A 307 12.88 -18.09 35.75
N LEU A 308 13.09 -18.16 34.45
CA LEU A 308 12.58 -19.28 33.64
C LEU A 308 13.49 -20.51 33.68
N GLN A 309 14.81 -20.35 33.89
CA GLN A 309 15.74 -21.45 34.11
C GLN A 309 15.54 -22.15 35.46
N SER A 310 14.91 -21.50 36.44
CA SER A 310 14.60 -22.09 37.75
C SER A 310 13.36 -22.98 37.77
N LEU A 311 12.65 -23.12 36.65
CA LEU A 311 11.48 -24.00 36.52
C LEU A 311 11.93 -25.48 36.49
N PRO A 312 11.25 -26.38 37.19
CA PRO A 312 11.58 -27.80 37.20
C PRO A 312 11.36 -28.39 35.80
N SER A 313 12.43 -28.87 35.17
CA SER A 313 12.36 -29.62 33.91
C SER A 313 11.75 -31.00 34.17
N PRO A 314 10.70 -31.41 33.48
CA PRO A 314 10.27 -32.80 33.50
C PRO A 314 11.28 -33.66 32.73
N ASN A 315 11.94 -34.62 33.41
CA ASN A 315 12.84 -35.62 32.87
C ASN A 315 14.32 -35.22 32.68
N SER A 316 15.05 -35.25 33.83
CA SER A 316 16.44 -35.67 33.83
C SER A 316 16.56 -37.17 34.15
N SER A 317 16.31 -38.06 33.22
CA SER A 317 16.80 -39.46 33.27
C SER A 317 17.04 -39.94 31.84
N GLU A 318 18.34 -40.13 31.56
CA GLU A 318 18.89 -40.98 30.50
C GLU A 318 18.71 -40.54 29.04
N ASN A 319 19.71 -39.82 28.48
CA ASN A 319 20.53 -40.39 27.43
C ASN A 319 21.55 -39.36 26.89
N SER A 320 22.70 -39.32 27.55
CA SER A 320 23.92 -38.81 26.99
C SER A 320 24.47 -39.81 25.98
N LYS A 321 24.21 -39.63 24.69
CA LYS A 321 25.00 -40.14 23.54
C LYS A 321 24.16 -39.91 22.27
N ASN A 322 24.41 -38.81 21.61
CA ASN A 322 24.37 -38.66 20.15
C ASN A 322 24.37 -37.13 19.78
N SER A 323 25.52 -36.52 20.05
CA SER A 323 25.83 -35.17 19.53
C SER A 323 26.97 -35.22 18.53
N GLU A 324 26.81 -35.93 17.41
CA GLU A 324 27.78 -35.93 16.30
C GLU A 324 27.13 -35.92 14.88
N ASN A 325 25.87 -35.60 14.74
CA ASN A 325 25.25 -35.57 13.39
C ASN A 325 24.55 -34.27 13.00
N SER A 326 24.92 -33.13 13.60
CA SER A 326 24.37 -31.81 13.18
C SER A 326 25.32 -30.94 12.37
N GLN A 327 26.52 -31.43 12.00
CA GLN A 327 27.48 -30.69 11.17
C GLN A 327 27.44 -31.04 9.66
N THR A 328 26.74 -32.09 9.25
CA THR A 328 26.63 -32.48 7.83
C THR A 328 25.45 -31.91 7.06
N ALA A 329 24.53 -31.22 7.74
CA ALA A 329 23.41 -30.55 7.08
C ALA A 329 23.70 -29.09 6.66
N ARG A 330 24.90 -28.57 6.98
CA ARG A 330 25.28 -27.17 6.65
C ARG A 330 26.11 -27.00 5.39
N ALA A 331 26.56 -28.10 4.76
CA ALA A 331 27.49 -28.05 3.62
C ALA A 331 26.84 -28.26 2.23
N ALA A 332 25.52 -28.39 2.12
CA ALA A 332 24.83 -28.60 0.83
C ALA A 332 23.87 -27.50 0.42
N ARG A 333 24.11 -26.24 0.83
CA ARG A 333 23.31 -25.07 0.42
C ARG A 333 24.14 -24.02 -0.32
N THR A 334 24.86 -24.43 -1.34
CA THR A 334 25.51 -23.54 -2.29
C THR A 334 25.06 -23.88 -3.69
N SER A 335 24.00 -23.25 -4.11
CA SER A 335 23.71 -22.77 -5.48
C SER A 335 22.25 -22.35 -5.60
N HIS A 336 22.01 -21.07 -5.84
CA HIS A 336 20.83 -20.44 -6.51
C HIS A 336 19.41 -21.02 -6.30
N SER A 337 19.02 -21.53 -5.12
CA SER A 337 17.69 -22.12 -4.92
C SER A 337 16.99 -21.76 -3.61
N SER A 338 17.20 -20.56 -3.07
CA SER A 338 16.60 -20.20 -1.77
C SER A 338 15.22 -19.54 -1.82
N GLN A 339 14.54 -19.50 -2.98
CA GLN A 339 13.12 -19.12 -3.04
C GLN A 339 12.13 -20.23 -2.65
N THR A 340 12.59 -21.44 -2.32
CA THR A 340 11.75 -22.65 -2.18
C THR A 340 11.38 -23.02 -0.75
N ALA A 341 11.66 -22.22 0.25
CA ALA A 341 11.31 -22.56 1.64
C ALA A 341 10.17 -21.68 2.21
N ARG A 342 9.36 -21.07 1.36
CA ARG A 342 8.14 -20.39 1.82
C ARG A 342 7.01 -21.38 1.94
N THR A 343 6.41 -21.45 3.09
CA THR A 343 5.08 -22.05 3.24
C THR A 343 4.08 -21.07 2.59
N LEU A 344 3.85 -21.23 1.28
CA LEU A 344 2.86 -20.46 0.57
C LEU A 344 1.49 -20.85 1.07
N THR A 345 0.67 -19.87 1.44
CA THR A 345 -0.68 -20.11 1.94
C THR A 345 -1.64 -20.29 0.76
N PRO A 346 -2.35 -21.45 0.65
CA PRO A 346 -3.36 -21.63 -0.38
C PRO A 346 -4.49 -20.60 -0.25
N VAL A 347 -5.03 -20.16 -1.39
CA VAL A 347 -6.07 -19.14 -1.44
C VAL A 347 -7.32 -19.72 -2.11
N PRO A 348 -8.43 -19.89 -1.36
CA PRO A 348 -9.67 -20.38 -1.95
C PRO A 348 -10.39 -19.30 -2.76
N CYS A 349 -10.91 -19.66 -3.92
CA CYS A 349 -11.83 -18.81 -4.66
C CYS A 349 -13.21 -18.73 -3.95
N PRO A 350 -13.91 -17.58 -3.95
CA PRO A 350 -15.25 -17.47 -3.41
C PRO A 350 -16.24 -18.34 -4.22
N LEU A 351 -17.01 -19.18 -3.51
CA LEU A 351 -17.95 -20.14 -4.12
C LEU A 351 -19.42 -19.73 -3.93
N THR A 352 -19.69 -18.58 -3.31
CA THR A 352 -21.06 -18.08 -3.12
C THR A 352 -21.14 -16.57 -3.34
N PRO A 353 -22.30 -16.04 -3.78
CA PRO A 353 -22.49 -14.61 -3.97
C PRO A 353 -22.20 -13.77 -2.73
N GLU A 354 -22.56 -14.26 -1.53
CA GLU A 354 -22.28 -13.55 -0.26
C GLU A 354 -20.76 -13.42 -0.02
N LYS A 355 -20.00 -14.51 -0.24
CA LYS A 355 -18.52 -14.46 -0.11
C LYS A 355 -17.91 -13.54 -1.15
N LEU A 356 -18.50 -13.44 -2.35
CA LEU A 356 -18.05 -12.50 -3.37
C LEU A 356 -18.27 -11.03 -2.96
N LEU A 357 -19.40 -10.73 -2.30
CA LEU A 357 -19.65 -9.39 -1.73
C LEU A 357 -18.66 -9.06 -0.61
N PHE A 358 -18.35 -10.02 0.28
CA PHE A 358 -17.30 -9.82 1.28
C PHE A 358 -15.94 -9.53 0.62
N LEU A 359 -15.59 -10.29 -0.41
CA LEU A 359 -14.34 -10.10 -1.15
C LEU A 359 -14.31 -8.74 -1.87
N LEU A 360 -15.45 -8.24 -2.36
CA LEU A 360 -15.53 -6.87 -2.87
C LEU A 360 -15.22 -5.83 -1.78
N GLY A 361 -15.71 -6.06 -0.56
CA GLY A 361 -15.34 -5.25 0.61
C GLY A 361 -13.83 -5.29 0.88
N ASP A 362 -13.20 -6.46 0.77
CA ASP A 362 -11.75 -6.62 0.92
C ASP A 362 -10.98 -5.92 -0.22
N CYS A 363 -11.46 -5.99 -1.47
CA CYS A 363 -10.89 -5.23 -2.58
C CYS A 363 -10.87 -3.72 -2.32
N LEU A 364 -11.85 -3.20 -1.59
CA LEU A 364 -11.92 -1.78 -1.22
C LEU A 364 -10.98 -1.44 -0.06
N ARG A 365 -10.78 -2.37 0.86
CA ARG A 365 -9.98 -2.20 2.08
C ARG A 365 -8.49 -2.50 1.84
N GLU A 366 -8.18 -3.69 1.33
CA GLU A 366 -6.81 -4.22 1.25
C GLU A 366 -6.14 -3.99 -0.09
N ARG A 367 -6.92 -4.03 -1.19
CA ARG A 367 -6.45 -3.75 -2.57
C ARG A 367 -5.26 -4.61 -3.01
N THR A 368 -5.18 -5.82 -2.48
CA THR A 368 -4.10 -6.75 -2.85
C THR A 368 -4.36 -7.35 -4.24
N PRO A 369 -3.31 -7.78 -4.97
CA PRO A 369 -3.49 -8.52 -6.22
C PRO A 369 -4.39 -9.73 -6.05
N GLN A 370 -4.23 -10.43 -4.93
CA GLN A 370 -5.01 -11.60 -4.59
C GLN A 370 -6.51 -11.28 -4.48
N THR A 371 -6.90 -10.29 -3.67
CA THR A 371 -8.32 -9.95 -3.48
C THR A 371 -8.98 -9.51 -4.79
N ILE A 372 -8.26 -8.69 -5.59
CA ILE A 372 -8.76 -8.19 -6.87
C ILE A 372 -8.94 -9.33 -7.89
N ASP A 373 -7.94 -10.19 -8.05
CA ASP A 373 -7.99 -11.25 -9.04
C ASP A 373 -8.99 -12.36 -8.66
N LEU A 374 -9.11 -12.67 -7.37
CA LEU A 374 -10.14 -13.59 -6.86
C LEU A 374 -11.56 -13.04 -7.02
N PHE A 375 -11.73 -11.71 -6.90
CA PHE A 375 -13.02 -11.08 -7.16
C PHE A 375 -13.45 -11.28 -8.62
N PHE A 376 -12.56 -11.04 -9.58
CA PHE A 376 -12.86 -11.26 -11.00
C PHE A 376 -13.12 -12.74 -11.29
N GLU A 377 -12.34 -13.65 -10.73
CA GLU A 377 -12.55 -15.10 -10.91
C GLU A 377 -13.87 -15.55 -10.28
N GLY A 378 -14.14 -15.17 -9.03
CA GLY A 378 -15.39 -15.51 -8.37
C GLY A 378 -16.62 -14.98 -9.13
N PHE A 379 -16.51 -13.75 -9.67
CA PHE A 379 -17.55 -13.16 -10.49
C PHE A 379 -17.80 -13.95 -11.78
N ASN A 380 -16.72 -14.44 -12.42
CA ASN A 380 -16.80 -15.30 -13.59
C ASN A 380 -17.47 -16.66 -13.28
N GLN A 381 -17.08 -17.30 -12.18
CA GLN A 381 -17.60 -18.62 -11.83
C GLN A 381 -19.08 -18.59 -11.40
N LEU A 382 -19.49 -17.54 -10.69
CA LEU A 382 -20.82 -17.40 -10.11
C LEU A 382 -21.85 -16.73 -11.05
N GLN A 383 -21.54 -16.53 -12.32
CA GLN A 383 -22.36 -15.74 -13.24
C GLN A 383 -23.83 -16.22 -13.39
N ASP A 384 -24.12 -17.51 -13.19
CA ASP A 384 -25.46 -18.09 -13.24
C ASP A 384 -26.09 -18.23 -11.83
N ASP A 385 -25.34 -18.00 -10.77
CA ASP A 385 -25.76 -18.25 -9.38
C ASP A 385 -26.12 -16.96 -8.63
N PHE A 386 -26.10 -15.81 -9.30
CA PHE A 386 -26.46 -14.54 -8.68
C PHE A 386 -27.95 -14.48 -8.34
N PRO A 387 -28.32 -14.12 -7.10
CA PRO A 387 -29.71 -13.90 -6.74
C PRO A 387 -30.30 -12.73 -7.51
N ALA A 388 -31.63 -12.72 -7.67
CA ALA A 388 -32.32 -11.71 -8.48
C ALA A 388 -32.07 -10.26 -8.01
N ASP A 389 -31.85 -10.09 -6.74
CA ASP A 389 -31.57 -8.80 -6.07
C ASP A 389 -30.06 -8.51 -5.92
N PHE A 390 -29.18 -9.28 -6.57
CA PHE A 390 -27.73 -9.10 -6.43
C PHE A 390 -27.26 -7.70 -6.87
N LYS A 391 -27.93 -7.09 -7.84
CA LYS A 391 -27.63 -5.72 -8.29
C LYS A 391 -27.95 -4.68 -7.20
N GLU A 392 -29.03 -4.89 -6.47
CA GLU A 392 -29.42 -4.06 -5.32
C GLU A 392 -28.41 -4.22 -4.18
N GLN A 393 -27.94 -5.44 -3.94
CA GLN A 393 -26.91 -5.73 -2.95
C GLN A 393 -25.56 -5.06 -3.28
N LEU A 394 -25.24 -4.85 -4.56
CA LEU A 394 -24.04 -4.13 -5.01
C LEU A 394 -24.14 -2.60 -4.87
N ALA A 395 -25.34 -2.03 -4.78
CA ALA A 395 -25.53 -0.58 -4.79
C ALA A 395 -24.74 0.17 -3.67
N PRO A 396 -24.67 -0.33 -2.41
CA PRO A 396 -23.85 0.31 -1.38
C PRO A 396 -22.35 0.35 -1.72
N TYR A 397 -21.83 -0.73 -2.32
CA TYR A 397 -20.44 -0.83 -2.72
C TYR A 397 -20.13 0.10 -3.89
N LEU A 398 -21.02 0.20 -4.88
CA LEU A 398 -20.90 1.16 -5.98
C LEU A 398 -20.83 2.60 -5.45
N LYS A 399 -21.68 2.95 -4.50
CA LYS A 399 -21.65 4.27 -3.86
C LYS A 399 -20.33 4.51 -3.09
N GLN A 400 -19.78 3.48 -2.46
CA GLN A 400 -18.49 3.56 -1.79
C GLN A 400 -17.34 3.73 -2.81
N LEU A 401 -17.37 2.99 -3.91
CA LEU A 401 -16.41 3.11 -5.02
C LEU A 401 -16.40 4.53 -5.63
N GLU A 402 -17.53 5.23 -5.66
CA GLU A 402 -17.60 6.63 -6.11
C GLU A 402 -16.86 7.59 -5.18
N ARG A 403 -16.89 7.35 -3.87
CA ARG A 403 -16.23 8.21 -2.86
C ARG A 403 -14.71 8.09 -2.84
N HIS A 404 -14.18 6.93 -3.21
CA HIS A 404 -12.75 6.60 -3.10
C HIS A 404 -11.94 6.81 -4.39
N TRP A 405 -12.43 7.63 -5.29
CA TRP A 405 -11.80 7.81 -6.61
C TRP A 405 -10.43 8.52 -6.59
N ASN A 406 -10.08 9.21 -5.53
CA ASN A 406 -8.86 10.00 -5.46
C ASN A 406 -7.67 9.11 -5.07
N GLY A 407 -6.95 8.59 -6.05
CA GLY A 407 -5.60 8.12 -5.83
C GLY A 407 -5.33 6.64 -6.03
N ILE A 408 -6.24 5.84 -6.60
CA ILE A 408 -6.06 4.39 -6.77
C ILE A 408 -6.63 3.97 -8.12
N ALA A 409 -5.80 3.43 -9.03
CA ALA A 409 -6.25 3.06 -10.37
C ALA A 409 -7.13 1.80 -10.37
N SER A 410 -6.91 0.85 -9.49
CA SER A 410 -7.69 -0.40 -9.38
C SER A 410 -9.16 -0.13 -9.03
N VAL A 411 -9.43 0.84 -8.15
CA VAL A 411 -10.80 1.19 -7.72
C VAL A 411 -11.69 1.73 -8.86
N PRO A 412 -11.25 2.71 -9.67
CA PRO A 412 -12.00 3.15 -10.84
C PRO A 412 -12.27 2.05 -11.86
N ILE A 413 -11.32 1.12 -12.06
CA ILE A 413 -11.52 -0.02 -12.97
C ILE A 413 -12.58 -0.97 -12.43
N LEU A 414 -12.55 -1.32 -11.13
CA LEU A 414 -13.58 -2.14 -10.48
C LEU A 414 -14.96 -1.46 -10.58
N ARG A 415 -15.02 -0.15 -10.30
CA ARG A 415 -16.26 0.63 -10.44
C ARG A 415 -16.79 0.59 -11.87
N TRP A 416 -15.94 0.84 -12.85
CA TRP A 416 -16.31 0.80 -14.26
C TRP A 416 -16.85 -0.58 -14.66
N PHE A 417 -16.18 -1.66 -14.25
CA PHE A 417 -16.62 -3.03 -14.49
C PHE A 417 -18.04 -3.28 -13.92
N LEU A 418 -18.25 -2.98 -12.65
CA LEU A 418 -19.54 -3.19 -11.98
C LEU A 418 -20.66 -2.34 -12.57
N GLN A 419 -20.39 -1.08 -12.92
CA GLN A 419 -21.34 -0.20 -13.60
C GLN A 419 -21.74 -0.78 -14.97
N ARG A 420 -20.77 -1.27 -15.73
CA ARG A 420 -21.06 -1.94 -17.02
C ARG A 420 -21.91 -3.18 -16.85
N TRP A 421 -21.57 -4.01 -15.89
CA TRP A 421 -22.33 -5.22 -15.61
C TRP A 421 -23.77 -4.93 -15.13
N THR A 422 -23.98 -3.92 -14.32
CA THR A 422 -25.30 -3.50 -13.84
C THR A 422 -26.16 -2.84 -14.92
N GLY A 423 -25.60 -2.52 -16.08
CA GLY A 423 -26.32 -2.01 -17.26
C GLY A 423 -26.08 -0.54 -17.58
N ASP A 424 -25.12 0.12 -16.94
CA ASP A 424 -24.73 1.48 -17.34
C ASP A 424 -24.04 1.45 -18.71
N LYS A 425 -24.67 2.12 -19.70
CA LYS A 425 -24.19 2.22 -21.08
C LYS A 425 -23.34 3.45 -21.33
N LYS A 426 -23.09 4.27 -20.34
CA LYS A 426 -22.29 5.50 -20.47
C LYS A 426 -20.88 5.17 -20.95
N LYS A 427 -20.47 5.70 -22.08
CA LYS A 427 -19.10 5.52 -22.58
C LYS A 427 -18.09 6.09 -21.58
N LEU A 428 -17.01 5.37 -21.41
CA LEU A 428 -15.87 5.88 -20.68
C LEU A 428 -15.35 7.14 -21.37
N ASN A 429 -15.07 8.20 -20.64
CA ASN A 429 -14.47 9.38 -21.24
C ASN A 429 -13.00 9.10 -21.65
N LYS A 430 -12.47 9.89 -22.57
CA LYS A 430 -11.13 9.68 -23.13
C LYS A 430 -10.02 9.82 -22.06
N GLU A 431 -10.25 10.62 -21.04
CA GLU A 431 -9.28 10.83 -19.94
C GLU A 431 -9.19 9.62 -19.04
N ASP A 432 -10.34 9.06 -18.60
CA ASP A 432 -10.40 7.86 -17.78
C ASP A 432 -9.86 6.64 -18.54
N GLU A 433 -10.22 6.48 -19.82
CA GLU A 433 -9.67 5.41 -20.64
C GLU A 433 -8.15 5.51 -20.77
N THR A 434 -7.62 6.71 -21.02
CA THR A 434 -6.17 6.92 -21.08
C THR A 434 -5.52 6.64 -19.73
N PHE A 435 -6.17 7.04 -18.63
CA PHE A 435 -5.67 6.75 -17.28
C PHE A 435 -5.60 5.25 -17.02
N PHE A 436 -6.62 4.47 -17.35
CA PHE A 436 -6.61 3.01 -17.17
C PHE A 436 -5.52 2.34 -17.99
N LEU A 437 -5.41 2.71 -19.27
CA LEU A 437 -4.40 2.17 -20.19
C LEU A 437 -2.95 2.54 -19.82
N THR A 438 -2.74 3.64 -19.13
CA THR A 438 -1.39 4.08 -18.73
C THR A 438 -0.98 3.65 -17.33
N THR A 439 -1.95 3.31 -16.46
CA THR A 439 -1.68 2.99 -15.06
C THR A 439 -1.75 1.48 -14.78
N LEU A 440 -2.89 0.85 -15.05
CA LEU A 440 -3.12 -0.59 -14.87
C LEU A 440 -3.74 -1.22 -16.12
N PRO A 441 -3.04 -1.22 -17.27
CA PRO A 441 -3.60 -1.69 -18.54
C PRO A 441 -4.07 -3.15 -18.48
N TYR A 442 -3.34 -4.02 -17.79
CA TYR A 442 -3.73 -5.42 -17.67
C TYR A 442 -5.03 -5.60 -16.87
N LEU A 443 -5.20 -4.91 -15.76
CA LEU A 443 -6.43 -5.00 -14.97
C LEU A 443 -7.64 -4.50 -15.77
N TYR A 444 -7.47 -3.44 -16.54
CA TYR A 444 -8.51 -2.93 -17.42
C TYR A 444 -8.86 -3.93 -18.53
N HIS A 445 -7.85 -4.54 -19.18
CA HIS A 445 -8.03 -5.62 -20.14
C HIS A 445 -8.79 -6.82 -19.53
N LYS A 446 -8.36 -7.27 -18.34
CA LYS A 446 -9.03 -8.38 -17.62
C LYS A 446 -10.49 -8.07 -17.32
N ALA A 447 -10.80 -6.82 -16.93
CA ALA A 447 -12.18 -6.40 -16.69
C ALA A 447 -13.03 -6.37 -17.97
N GLN A 448 -12.44 -5.95 -19.11
CA GLN A 448 -13.10 -6.02 -20.42
C GLN A 448 -13.36 -7.46 -20.85
N HIS A 449 -12.34 -8.32 -20.73
CA HIS A 449 -12.45 -9.73 -21.09
C HIS A 449 -13.50 -10.46 -20.22
N LEU A 450 -13.61 -10.15 -18.93
CA LEU A 450 -14.67 -10.69 -18.09
C LEU A 450 -16.06 -10.28 -18.59
N LEU A 451 -16.26 -9.02 -18.99
CA LEU A 451 -17.55 -8.58 -19.56
C LEU A 451 -17.91 -9.35 -20.85
N GLU A 452 -16.93 -9.74 -21.66
CA GLU A 452 -17.12 -10.58 -22.84
C GLU A 452 -17.49 -12.01 -22.44
N LYS A 453 -16.74 -12.64 -21.53
CA LYS A 453 -17.02 -13.97 -20.99
C LYS A 453 -18.44 -14.07 -20.40
N LEU A 454 -18.88 -13.03 -19.67
CA LEU A 454 -20.25 -12.99 -19.11
C LEU A 454 -21.34 -12.91 -20.18
N LYS A 455 -21.10 -12.24 -21.31
CA LYS A 455 -22.04 -12.22 -22.45
C LYS A 455 -22.15 -13.57 -23.14
N GLU A 456 -21.00 -14.24 -23.27
CA GLU A 456 -20.88 -15.54 -23.94
C GLU A 456 -21.21 -16.71 -23.02
N LYS A 457 -21.47 -16.45 -21.74
CA LYS A 457 -21.64 -17.44 -20.66
C LYS A 457 -20.45 -18.41 -20.56
N ASN A 458 -19.26 -17.89 -20.84
CA ASN A 458 -18.03 -18.65 -20.78
C ASN A 458 -17.52 -18.67 -19.32
N LYS A 459 -17.53 -19.85 -18.68
CA LYS A 459 -17.08 -20.06 -17.29
C LYS A 459 -15.63 -20.56 -17.18
N LEU A 460 -14.87 -20.66 -18.29
CA LEU A 460 -13.47 -21.06 -18.22
C LEU A 460 -12.71 -20.14 -17.25
N PRO A 461 -11.84 -20.68 -16.39
CA PRO A 461 -11.16 -19.87 -15.36
C PRO A 461 -10.17 -18.88 -15.97
N PHE A 462 -9.94 -17.76 -15.30
CA PHE A 462 -8.77 -16.94 -15.61
C PHE A 462 -7.49 -17.70 -15.23
N LEU A 463 -6.57 -17.83 -16.18
CA LEU A 463 -5.30 -18.52 -15.95
C LEU A 463 -4.46 -17.83 -14.87
N SER A 464 -4.48 -16.49 -14.83
CA SER A 464 -3.68 -15.64 -13.94
C SER A 464 -4.19 -15.57 -12.49
N THR A 465 -5.34 -16.19 -12.18
CA THR A 465 -5.88 -16.17 -10.82
C THR A 465 -4.94 -16.88 -9.85
N PRO A 466 -4.48 -16.22 -8.78
CA PRO A 466 -3.59 -16.82 -7.80
C PRO A 466 -4.17 -18.05 -7.12
N THR A 467 -3.32 -19.05 -6.87
CA THR A 467 -3.64 -20.21 -6.04
C THR A 467 -3.02 -20.11 -4.65
N HIS A 468 -1.98 -19.28 -4.51
CA HIS A 468 -1.24 -19.06 -3.27
C HIS A 468 -0.96 -17.56 -3.06
N ALA A 469 -1.06 -17.15 -1.82
CA ALA A 469 -0.69 -15.79 -1.42
C ALA A 469 0.82 -15.54 -1.62
N PRO A 470 1.23 -14.32 -1.97
CA PRO A 470 0.38 -13.16 -2.25
C PRO A 470 -0.20 -13.13 -3.68
N PHE A 471 0.36 -13.87 -4.64
CA PHE A 471 -0.08 -13.85 -6.05
C PHE A 471 0.47 -15.02 -6.89
N TYR A 472 1.00 -16.07 -6.29
CA TYR A 472 1.62 -17.17 -7.03
C TYR A 472 0.60 -18.21 -7.51
N ILE A 473 0.99 -18.96 -8.56
CA ILE A 473 0.18 -20.00 -9.18
C ILE A 473 0.94 -21.32 -9.16
N GLU A 474 0.29 -22.36 -8.66
CA GLU A 474 0.81 -23.70 -8.68
C GLU A 474 0.82 -24.27 -10.11
N ALA A 475 1.90 -24.94 -10.49
CA ALA A 475 2.08 -25.44 -11.86
C ALA A 475 1.00 -26.44 -12.27
N GLU A 476 0.61 -27.31 -11.37
CA GLU A 476 -0.43 -28.33 -11.66
C GLU A 476 -1.78 -27.68 -11.95
N VAL A 477 -2.17 -26.68 -11.16
CA VAL A 477 -3.43 -25.94 -11.37
C VAL A 477 -3.42 -25.17 -12.69
N LEU A 478 -2.27 -24.58 -13.09
CA LEU A 478 -2.20 -23.93 -14.40
C LEU A 478 -2.36 -24.92 -15.54
N MET A 479 -1.76 -26.12 -15.45
CA MET A 479 -1.92 -27.16 -16.47
C MET A 479 -3.39 -27.62 -16.53
N ASP A 480 -4.06 -27.82 -15.39
CA ASP A 480 -5.49 -28.19 -15.37
C ASP A 480 -6.36 -27.13 -16.03
N ARG A 481 -6.11 -25.85 -15.78
CA ARG A 481 -6.82 -24.75 -16.44
C ARG A 481 -6.62 -24.77 -17.96
N LEU A 482 -5.38 -24.95 -18.42
CA LEU A 482 -5.08 -25.03 -19.86
C LEU A 482 -5.76 -26.23 -20.53
N LEU A 483 -5.76 -27.40 -19.89
CA LEU A 483 -6.46 -28.59 -20.40
C LEU A 483 -7.98 -28.36 -20.45
N GLN A 484 -8.56 -27.58 -19.53
CA GLN A 484 -9.99 -27.20 -19.60
C GLN A 484 -10.29 -26.35 -20.86
N TYR A 485 -9.41 -25.39 -21.19
CA TYR A 485 -9.54 -24.61 -22.43
C TYR A 485 -9.49 -25.51 -23.67
N GLU A 486 -8.51 -26.41 -23.76
CA GLU A 486 -8.38 -27.34 -24.88
C GLU A 486 -9.57 -28.32 -25.00
N ALA A 487 -10.09 -28.78 -23.85
CA ALA A 487 -11.26 -29.66 -23.82
C ALA A 487 -12.52 -28.99 -24.36
N GLN A 488 -12.62 -27.67 -24.27
CA GLN A 488 -13.74 -26.89 -24.81
C GLN A 488 -13.45 -26.37 -26.25
N GLY A 489 -12.25 -26.62 -26.79
CA GLY A 489 -11.84 -26.10 -28.08
C GLY A 489 -11.55 -24.60 -28.10
N GLU A 490 -11.34 -24.00 -26.92
CA GLU A 490 -11.12 -22.57 -26.74
C GLU A 490 -9.61 -22.26 -26.61
N ASN A 491 -9.22 -21.08 -27.08
CA ASN A 491 -7.87 -20.56 -26.83
C ASN A 491 -7.90 -19.62 -25.63
N PRO A 492 -6.90 -19.70 -24.73
CA PRO A 492 -6.79 -18.76 -23.65
C PRO A 492 -6.42 -17.36 -24.17
N ASP A 493 -6.87 -16.32 -23.47
CA ASP A 493 -6.38 -14.95 -23.70
C ASP A 493 -4.86 -14.91 -23.49
N LEU A 494 -4.12 -14.41 -24.50
CA LEU A 494 -2.66 -14.37 -24.46
C LEU A 494 -2.12 -13.58 -23.28
N HIS A 495 -2.77 -12.47 -22.93
CA HIS A 495 -2.31 -11.61 -21.87
C HIS A 495 -2.53 -12.25 -20.49
N ASP A 496 -3.64 -12.96 -20.34
CA ASP A 496 -3.92 -13.72 -19.12
C ASP A 496 -2.93 -14.89 -18.97
N LEU A 497 -2.62 -15.59 -20.06
CA LEU A 497 -1.60 -16.65 -20.09
C LEU A 497 -0.21 -16.13 -19.70
N VAL A 498 0.20 -14.99 -20.22
CA VAL A 498 1.51 -14.40 -19.89
C VAL A 498 1.61 -14.04 -18.42
N VAL A 499 0.57 -13.40 -17.85
CA VAL A 499 0.57 -13.09 -16.41
C VAL A 499 0.53 -14.36 -15.56
N ALA A 500 -0.21 -15.40 -16.01
CA ALA A 500 -0.21 -16.70 -15.35
C ALA A 500 1.20 -17.32 -15.31
N CYS A 501 1.93 -17.29 -16.42
CA CYS A 501 3.30 -17.77 -16.46
C CYS A 501 4.25 -16.92 -15.63
N ASN A 502 4.10 -15.59 -15.64
CA ASN A 502 4.90 -14.70 -14.80
C ASN A 502 4.72 -14.99 -13.29
N ARG A 503 3.56 -15.49 -12.88
CA ARG A 503 3.23 -15.85 -11.48
C ARG A 503 3.48 -17.31 -11.15
N LEU A 504 3.86 -18.13 -12.14
CA LEU A 504 4.00 -19.57 -11.98
C LEU A 504 5.13 -19.94 -11.02
N LEU A 505 4.86 -20.89 -10.13
CA LEU A 505 5.90 -21.57 -9.35
C LEU A 505 6.61 -22.57 -10.26
N PHE A 506 7.51 -22.08 -11.10
CA PHE A 506 8.15 -22.86 -12.17
C PHE A 506 9.35 -23.67 -11.72
N LYS A 507 9.86 -23.48 -10.50
CA LYS A 507 10.96 -24.25 -9.92
C LYS A 507 10.39 -25.41 -9.08
N GLY A 508 10.96 -26.61 -9.25
CA GLY A 508 10.52 -27.78 -8.48
C GLY A 508 9.13 -28.30 -8.88
N VAL A 509 8.77 -28.13 -10.16
CA VAL A 509 7.47 -28.57 -10.72
C VAL A 509 7.27 -30.08 -10.53
N SER A 510 6.08 -30.48 -10.05
CA SER A 510 5.72 -31.87 -9.79
C SER A 510 5.75 -32.73 -11.05
N ALA A 511 5.93 -34.07 -10.88
CA ALA A 511 5.83 -35.00 -12.00
C ALA A 511 4.43 -34.94 -12.66
N SER A 512 3.38 -34.86 -11.86
CA SER A 512 1.99 -34.73 -12.34
C SER A 512 1.81 -33.51 -13.24
N ALA A 513 2.31 -32.32 -12.84
CA ALA A 513 2.23 -31.13 -13.66
C ALA A 513 3.02 -31.27 -14.99
N LYS A 514 4.15 -31.96 -14.98
CA LYS A 514 4.91 -32.26 -16.19
C LYS A 514 4.19 -33.21 -17.14
N GLU A 515 3.56 -34.24 -16.59
CA GLU A 515 2.72 -35.18 -17.38
C GLU A 515 1.52 -34.46 -18.02
N LYS A 516 0.84 -33.57 -17.27
CA LYS A 516 -0.25 -32.74 -17.80
C LYS A 516 0.24 -31.81 -18.90
N ALA A 517 1.41 -31.20 -18.74
CA ALA A 517 2.00 -30.33 -19.76
C ALA A 517 2.40 -31.06 -21.06
N GLN A 518 2.68 -32.37 -21.01
CA GLN A 518 2.88 -33.20 -22.20
C GLN A 518 1.60 -33.49 -22.96
N GLN A 519 0.43 -33.37 -22.34
CA GLN A 519 -0.87 -33.59 -22.95
C GLN A 519 -1.37 -32.33 -23.70
N LEU A 520 -0.79 -31.15 -23.43
CA LEU A 520 -1.18 -29.89 -24.08
C LEU A 520 -0.88 -29.96 -25.59
N LYS A 521 -1.78 -29.37 -26.38
CA LYS A 521 -1.74 -29.33 -27.85
C LYS A 521 -1.76 -27.90 -28.43
N GLY A 522 -2.10 -26.91 -27.62
CA GLY A 522 -2.19 -25.52 -28.06
C GLY A 522 -0.85 -24.97 -28.57
N ALA A 523 -0.87 -23.89 -29.33
CA ALA A 523 0.34 -23.22 -29.86
C ALA A 523 1.34 -22.81 -28.76
N TYR A 524 0.87 -22.58 -27.54
CA TYR A 524 1.68 -22.22 -26.36
C TYR A 524 2.45 -23.40 -25.74
N THR A 525 2.14 -24.64 -26.14
CA THR A 525 2.76 -25.86 -25.54
C THR A 525 4.28 -25.84 -25.52
N PRO A 526 5.00 -25.50 -26.62
CA PRO A 526 6.46 -25.45 -26.58
C PRO A 526 7.02 -24.45 -25.55
N ALA A 527 6.34 -23.31 -25.40
CA ALA A 527 6.72 -22.27 -24.43
C ALA A 527 6.52 -22.76 -22.98
N ILE A 528 5.37 -23.39 -22.69
CA ILE A 528 5.09 -23.98 -21.36
C ILE A 528 6.11 -25.08 -21.02
N GLN A 529 6.36 -26.01 -21.97
CA GLN A 529 7.31 -27.11 -21.77
C GLN A 529 8.73 -26.60 -21.53
N TYR A 530 9.15 -25.55 -22.25
CA TYR A 530 10.42 -24.88 -21.97
C TYR A 530 10.45 -24.29 -20.56
N TYR A 531 9.38 -23.58 -20.18
CA TYR A 531 9.37 -22.87 -18.91
C TYR A 531 9.43 -23.79 -17.70
N ILE A 532 8.75 -24.92 -17.72
CA ILE A 532 8.76 -25.93 -16.64
C ILE A 532 9.91 -26.95 -16.72
N GLY A 533 10.80 -26.80 -17.69
CA GLY A 533 12.01 -27.60 -17.80
C GLY A 533 11.82 -28.99 -18.42
N LEU A 534 10.84 -29.17 -19.34
CA LEU A 534 10.70 -30.35 -20.18
C LEU A 534 11.56 -30.26 -21.45
N THR A 535 11.94 -29.07 -21.88
CA THR A 535 12.84 -28.80 -22.97
C THR A 535 13.64 -27.53 -22.69
N ASP A 536 14.84 -27.43 -23.28
CA ASP A 536 15.67 -26.23 -23.25
C ASP A 536 15.60 -25.40 -24.53
N LYS A 537 14.78 -25.82 -25.50
CA LYS A 537 14.68 -25.14 -26.80
C LYS A 537 13.85 -23.86 -26.67
N VAL A 538 14.44 -22.74 -27.06
CA VAL A 538 13.79 -21.45 -27.23
C VAL A 538 13.36 -21.31 -28.69
N GLN A 539 12.07 -21.26 -28.95
CA GLN A 539 11.47 -21.24 -30.31
C GLN A 539 10.41 -20.15 -30.41
N PRO A 540 10.80 -18.86 -30.36
CA PRO A 540 9.82 -17.77 -30.34
C PRO A 540 9.08 -17.67 -31.67
N THR A 541 7.76 -17.47 -31.58
CA THR A 541 6.88 -17.16 -32.72
C THR A 541 6.33 -15.75 -32.53
N GLU A 542 6.01 -15.05 -33.61
CA GLU A 542 5.43 -13.69 -33.53
C GLU A 542 4.11 -13.65 -32.74
N GLU A 543 3.28 -14.66 -32.86
CA GLU A 543 1.99 -14.78 -32.16
C GLU A 543 2.18 -14.88 -30.65
N LEU A 544 3.17 -15.62 -30.18
CA LEU A 544 3.43 -15.86 -28.76
C LEU A 544 4.67 -15.10 -28.25
N LEU A 545 5.09 -14.09 -28.98
CA LEU A 545 6.26 -13.30 -28.63
C LEU A 545 6.19 -12.70 -27.22
N PRO A 546 5.04 -12.14 -26.75
CA PRO A 546 4.91 -11.68 -25.36
C PRO A 546 5.18 -12.78 -24.34
N LEU A 547 4.70 -14.01 -24.57
CA LEU A 547 4.93 -15.14 -23.69
C LEU A 547 6.39 -15.54 -23.65
N TRP A 548 7.00 -15.78 -24.82
CA TRP A 548 8.40 -16.21 -24.92
C TRP A 548 9.37 -15.23 -24.28
N THR A 549 9.18 -13.95 -24.51
CA THR A 549 10.05 -12.90 -23.97
C THR A 549 10.04 -12.85 -22.44
N GLN A 550 8.88 -13.11 -21.82
CA GLN A 550 8.76 -13.12 -20.36
C GLN A 550 9.39 -14.37 -19.75
N ILE A 551 8.99 -15.56 -20.22
CA ILE A 551 9.45 -16.82 -19.62
C ILE A 551 10.96 -17.05 -19.80
N THR A 552 11.54 -16.62 -20.93
CA THR A 552 12.99 -16.69 -21.15
C THR A 552 13.73 -15.78 -20.18
N ARG A 553 13.27 -14.53 -20.03
CA ARG A 553 13.89 -13.55 -19.11
C ARG A 553 13.77 -13.99 -17.65
N ILE A 554 12.64 -14.50 -17.23
CA ILE A 554 12.44 -14.99 -15.86
C ILE A 554 13.34 -16.21 -15.58
N LYS A 555 13.42 -17.15 -16.52
CA LYS A 555 14.19 -18.37 -16.35
C LYS A 555 15.70 -18.10 -16.33
N HIS A 556 16.17 -17.18 -17.19
CA HIS A 556 17.57 -16.81 -17.35
C HIS A 556 17.76 -15.29 -17.42
N PRO A 557 17.75 -14.60 -16.27
CA PRO A 557 17.78 -13.13 -16.22
C PRO A 557 19.00 -12.49 -16.90
N ASP A 558 20.15 -13.18 -16.87
CA ASP A 558 21.43 -12.67 -17.34
C ASP A 558 21.73 -12.98 -18.82
N ASN A 559 20.93 -13.86 -19.46
CA ASN A 559 21.23 -14.33 -20.81
C ASN A 559 20.83 -13.30 -21.88
N GLU A 560 21.60 -13.26 -22.95
CA GLU A 560 21.18 -12.71 -24.24
C GLU A 560 20.54 -13.82 -25.07
N PHE A 561 19.45 -13.52 -25.76
CA PHE A 561 18.66 -14.48 -26.52
C PHE A 561 18.73 -14.18 -28.03
N VAL A 562 19.65 -14.79 -28.73
CA VAL A 562 19.84 -14.64 -30.20
C VAL A 562 18.65 -15.17 -31.01
N GLU A 563 17.84 -16.05 -30.41
CA GLU A 563 16.65 -16.64 -31.02
C GLU A 563 15.58 -15.58 -31.36
N PHE A 564 15.61 -14.42 -30.70
CA PHE A 564 14.72 -13.31 -30.99
C PHE A 564 15.20 -12.39 -32.13
N ALA A 565 16.40 -12.60 -32.68
CA ALA A 565 17.01 -11.71 -33.70
C ALA A 565 16.16 -11.54 -34.98
N ASN A 566 15.40 -12.59 -35.35
CA ASN A 566 14.54 -12.62 -36.53
C ASN A 566 13.07 -12.31 -36.22
N THR A 567 12.74 -11.85 -35.01
CA THR A 567 11.40 -11.52 -34.58
C THR A 567 11.24 -10.02 -34.39
N SER A 568 10.00 -9.54 -34.20
CA SER A 568 9.74 -8.14 -33.87
C SER A 568 10.25 -7.75 -32.47
N ALA A 569 10.69 -8.70 -31.65
CA ALA A 569 11.33 -8.44 -30.35
C ALA A 569 12.66 -7.67 -30.48
N LYS A 570 13.32 -7.71 -31.64
CA LYS A 570 14.52 -6.90 -31.92
C LYS A 570 14.30 -5.39 -31.72
N ASP A 571 13.08 -4.93 -31.89
CA ASP A 571 12.70 -3.53 -31.67
C ASP A 571 12.58 -3.17 -30.18
N PHE A 572 12.75 -4.16 -29.29
CA PHE A 572 12.70 -4.02 -27.84
C PHE A 572 13.99 -4.54 -27.21
N PRO A 573 15.08 -3.77 -27.20
CA PRO A 573 16.39 -4.22 -26.73
C PRO A 573 16.38 -4.88 -25.34
N THR A 574 15.51 -4.42 -24.45
CA THR A 574 15.35 -4.96 -23.10
C THR A 574 14.78 -6.40 -23.05
N VAL A 575 14.29 -6.89 -24.18
CA VAL A 575 13.77 -8.28 -24.31
C VAL A 575 14.88 -9.23 -24.73
N VAL A 576 15.68 -8.82 -25.71
CA VAL A 576 16.79 -9.64 -26.25
C VAL A 576 17.97 -9.66 -25.29
N LYS A 577 18.25 -8.53 -24.63
CA LYS A 577 19.34 -8.34 -23.66
C LYS A 577 18.83 -8.13 -22.23
N PRO A 578 19.66 -8.36 -21.22
CA PRO A 578 19.34 -7.95 -19.86
C PRO A 578 18.96 -6.48 -19.78
N PHE A 579 18.02 -6.16 -18.88
CA PHE A 579 17.51 -4.80 -18.74
C PHE A 579 18.54 -3.86 -18.11
N MET A 580 19.26 -3.10 -18.95
CA MET A 580 20.25 -2.12 -18.53
C MET A 580 19.81 -0.72 -18.93
N ILE A 581 20.00 0.24 -18.03
CA ILE A 581 19.67 1.66 -18.18
C ILE A 581 20.87 2.50 -17.79
N ASP A 582 21.24 3.44 -18.62
CA ASP A 582 22.22 4.45 -18.26
C ASP A 582 21.57 5.59 -17.49
N PHE A 583 22.32 6.16 -16.56
CA PHE A 583 21.91 7.28 -15.77
C PHE A 583 23.06 8.26 -15.51
N TRP A 584 22.70 9.51 -15.34
CA TRP A 584 23.62 10.59 -14.99
C TRP A 584 22.93 11.65 -14.14
N MET A 585 23.75 12.46 -13.47
CA MET A 585 23.22 13.58 -12.69
C MET A 585 23.15 14.81 -13.58
N LYS A 586 22.02 15.51 -13.53
CA LYS A 586 21.84 16.87 -14.05
C LYS A 586 21.81 17.87 -12.90
N THR A 587 22.21 19.10 -13.21
CA THR A 587 22.13 20.21 -12.28
C THR A 587 21.12 21.22 -12.74
N ARG A 588 20.30 21.73 -11.81
CA ARG A 588 19.39 22.84 -12.02
C ARG A 588 19.66 23.92 -11.00
N LYS A 589 19.93 25.14 -11.45
CA LYS A 589 19.98 26.30 -10.58
C LYS A 589 18.59 26.94 -10.48
N GLN A 590 18.13 27.17 -9.25
CA GLN A 590 16.92 27.92 -8.96
C GLN A 590 17.25 28.91 -7.86
N SER A 591 17.26 30.20 -8.20
CA SER A 591 17.84 31.25 -7.36
C SER A 591 19.31 30.91 -7.02
N ASP A 592 19.73 30.98 -5.78
CA ASP A 592 21.10 30.67 -5.32
C ASP A 592 21.33 29.20 -4.97
N VAL A 593 20.32 28.33 -5.15
CA VAL A 593 20.40 26.91 -4.81
C VAL A 593 20.64 26.07 -6.04
N THR A 594 21.68 25.24 -6.00
CA THR A 594 21.94 24.22 -7.04
C THR A 594 21.35 22.89 -6.60
N PHE A 595 20.48 22.33 -7.43
CA PHE A 595 19.89 21.03 -7.23
C PHE A 595 20.55 20.03 -8.17
N HIS A 596 20.96 18.88 -7.60
CA HIS A 596 21.40 17.72 -8.36
C HIS A 596 20.27 16.72 -8.44
N TYR A 597 19.95 16.23 -9.63
CA TYR A 597 18.87 15.25 -9.81
C TYR A 597 19.29 14.16 -10.79
N LEU A 598 18.82 12.96 -10.46
CA LEU A 598 19.00 11.75 -11.25
C LEU A 598 18.20 11.85 -12.54
N ASN A 599 18.87 11.65 -13.66
CA ASN A 599 18.26 11.52 -14.98
C ASN A 599 18.55 10.12 -15.51
N LEU A 600 17.51 9.44 -15.94
CA LEU A 600 17.62 8.15 -16.60
C LEU A 600 17.70 8.36 -18.11
N GLU A 601 18.34 7.44 -18.83
CA GLU A 601 18.51 7.52 -20.28
C GLU A 601 17.19 7.77 -21.01
N ASP A 602 17.19 8.76 -21.94
CA ASP A 602 15.99 9.22 -22.66
C ASP A 602 15.42 8.21 -23.66
N ASN A 603 16.12 7.11 -23.97
CA ASN A 603 15.60 6.03 -24.82
C ASN A 603 14.34 5.38 -24.21
N TRP A 604 14.09 5.68 -22.94
CA TRP A 604 12.86 5.37 -22.23
C TRP A 604 11.69 6.30 -22.59
N ASN A 605 11.99 7.51 -23.06
CA ASN A 605 11.01 8.59 -23.25
C ASN A 605 10.61 8.77 -24.71
N ASN A 606 11.37 8.20 -25.68
CA ASN A 606 11.19 8.61 -27.05
C ASN A 606 10.18 7.77 -27.85
N ASN A 607 9.10 8.44 -28.22
CA ASN A 607 8.22 8.18 -29.37
C ASN A 607 7.33 6.92 -29.34
N PHE A 608 6.96 6.45 -28.18
CA PHE A 608 5.95 5.42 -28.10
C PHE A 608 4.55 6.04 -27.90
N ASP A 609 3.66 5.84 -28.84
CA ASP A 609 2.23 6.04 -28.58
C ASP A 609 1.78 5.02 -27.51
N MET A 610 1.87 5.48 -26.25
CA MET A 610 1.59 4.68 -25.07
C MET A 610 0.21 4.03 -25.11
N LYS A 611 -0.79 4.72 -25.70
CA LYS A 611 -2.14 4.21 -25.81
C LYS A 611 -2.20 3.01 -26.78
N GLN A 612 -1.58 3.12 -27.94
CA GLN A 612 -1.59 2.08 -28.96
C GLN A 612 -0.85 0.83 -28.49
N LYS A 613 0.24 1.00 -27.72
CA LYS A 613 1.02 -0.12 -27.17
C LYS A 613 0.39 -0.75 -25.96
N ALA A 614 -0.19 0.02 -25.04
CA ALA A 614 -0.92 -0.50 -23.91
C ALA A 614 -2.13 -1.33 -24.35
N THR A 615 -2.74 -1.01 -25.49
CA THR A 615 -3.82 -1.81 -26.06
C THR A 615 -3.32 -3.12 -26.66
N LYS A 616 -2.16 -3.08 -27.33
CA LYS A 616 -1.57 -4.26 -27.95
C LYS A 616 -0.80 -5.15 -26.96
N TYR A 617 -0.11 -4.52 -26.00
CA TYR A 617 0.74 -5.19 -25.02
C TYR A 617 0.50 -4.59 -23.62
N PRO A 618 -0.53 -5.04 -22.89
CA PRO A 618 -0.88 -4.50 -21.58
C PRO A 618 0.10 -4.91 -20.47
N PHE A 619 1.35 -5.23 -20.79
CA PHE A 619 2.39 -5.64 -19.84
C PHE A 619 3.36 -4.52 -19.55
N PRO A 620 3.80 -4.45 -18.27
CA PRO A 620 4.68 -3.39 -17.82
C PRO A 620 6.03 -3.30 -18.54
N TYR A 621 6.58 -4.42 -19.04
CA TYR A 621 7.92 -4.44 -19.63
C TYR A 621 8.06 -3.67 -20.95
N TYR A 622 6.92 -3.37 -21.60
CA TYR A 622 6.91 -2.47 -22.77
C TYR A 622 6.68 -1.00 -22.38
N HIS A 623 6.30 -0.74 -21.12
CA HIS A 623 5.90 0.58 -20.66
C HIS A 623 6.96 1.19 -19.75
N THR A 624 8.16 1.33 -20.28
CA THR A 624 9.28 1.89 -19.54
C THR A 624 9.37 3.43 -19.60
N GLY A 625 8.51 4.08 -20.34
CA GLY A 625 8.56 5.55 -20.51
C GLY A 625 7.76 6.34 -19.47
N ASN A 626 7.88 7.66 -19.50
CA ASN A 626 7.22 8.68 -18.66
C ASN A 626 5.67 8.63 -18.60
N SER A 627 5.09 7.44 -18.64
CA SER A 627 3.69 7.30 -18.26
C SER A 627 3.52 7.85 -16.85
N ARG A 628 2.43 8.54 -16.61
CA ARG A 628 2.07 9.03 -15.28
C ARG A 628 2.34 7.92 -14.27
N ARG A 629 3.18 8.20 -13.28
CA ARG A 629 3.41 7.29 -12.16
C ARG A 629 2.04 6.90 -11.65
N GLY A 630 1.73 5.59 -11.59
CA GLY A 630 0.56 5.10 -10.87
C GLY A 630 0.65 5.54 -9.41
N TRP A 631 -0.38 5.29 -8.64
CA TRP A 631 -0.36 5.61 -7.22
C TRP A 631 0.46 4.58 -6.45
N SER A 632 1.00 4.96 -5.32
CA SER A 632 1.78 4.06 -4.45
C SER A 632 1.01 2.79 -4.08
N THR A 633 -0.30 2.90 -3.94
CA THR A 633 -1.21 1.78 -3.64
C THR A 633 -1.33 0.72 -4.75
N ASP A 634 -0.97 1.05 -5.99
CA ASP A 634 -1.02 0.11 -7.12
C ASP A 634 0.32 -0.60 -7.39
N ILE A 635 1.40 -0.21 -6.68
CA ILE A 635 2.75 -0.76 -6.88
C ILE A 635 2.77 -2.27 -6.70
N LEU A 636 2.13 -2.78 -5.65
CA LEU A 636 2.07 -4.21 -5.39
C LEU A 636 1.37 -4.97 -6.54
N TYR A 637 0.24 -4.42 -7.05
CA TYR A 637 -0.45 -5.02 -8.18
C TYR A 637 0.43 -5.03 -9.43
N GLN A 638 1.11 -3.93 -9.73
CA GLN A 638 2.02 -3.85 -10.88
C GLN A 638 3.18 -4.83 -10.76
N CYS A 639 3.82 -4.94 -9.60
CA CYS A 639 4.90 -5.91 -9.37
C CYS A 639 4.39 -7.36 -9.45
N SER A 640 3.14 -7.62 -9.03
CA SER A 640 2.54 -8.96 -9.12
C SER A 640 2.34 -9.46 -10.54
N LEU A 641 2.34 -8.58 -11.54
CA LEU A 641 2.22 -8.97 -12.95
C LEU A 641 3.50 -9.61 -13.49
N ASN A 642 4.65 -9.31 -12.88
CA ASN A 642 5.93 -9.94 -13.18
C ASN A 642 6.81 -10.02 -11.91
N PRO A 643 6.46 -10.87 -10.94
CA PRO A 643 7.11 -10.90 -9.64
C PRO A 643 8.55 -11.42 -9.65
N TYR A 644 8.94 -12.13 -10.69
CA TYR A 644 10.30 -12.65 -10.85
C TYR A 644 11.23 -11.70 -11.61
N TYR A 645 10.70 -10.63 -12.21
CA TYR A 645 11.50 -9.63 -12.93
C TYR A 645 10.79 -8.24 -12.89
N PRO A 646 10.68 -7.60 -11.70
CA PRO A 646 9.89 -6.38 -11.50
C PRO A 646 10.65 -5.07 -11.78
N GLU A 647 11.84 -5.11 -12.41
CA GLU A 647 12.74 -3.96 -12.58
C GLU A 647 12.06 -2.74 -13.20
N ALA A 648 11.34 -2.97 -14.31
CA ALA A 648 10.71 -1.89 -15.04
C ALA A 648 9.62 -1.20 -14.19
N GLN A 649 8.89 -1.96 -13.37
CA GLN A 649 7.87 -1.44 -12.46
C GLN A 649 8.49 -0.61 -11.36
N ILE A 650 9.52 -1.13 -10.71
CA ILE A 650 10.18 -0.48 -9.57
C ILE A 650 10.92 0.79 -10.00
N LEU A 651 11.64 0.77 -11.13
CA LEU A 651 12.38 1.94 -11.62
C LEU A 651 11.48 3.14 -11.95
N ARG A 652 10.20 2.92 -12.28
CA ARG A 652 9.23 4.01 -12.50
C ARG A 652 9.04 4.88 -11.27
N TYR A 653 9.29 4.34 -10.09
CA TYR A 653 9.07 4.99 -8.81
C TYR A 653 10.36 5.54 -8.18
N ILE A 654 11.49 5.48 -8.89
CA ILE A 654 12.74 6.08 -8.40
C ILE A 654 12.59 7.59 -8.26
N ALA A 655 12.98 8.12 -7.11
CA ALA A 655 12.97 9.56 -6.89
C ALA A 655 14.14 10.23 -7.63
N SER A 656 13.85 11.22 -8.44
CA SER A 656 14.88 12.00 -9.13
C SER A 656 15.80 12.74 -8.15
N TYR A 657 15.27 13.17 -7.01
CA TYR A 657 16.04 13.84 -5.95
C TYR A 657 16.08 12.99 -4.69
N ALA A 658 17.26 12.88 -4.08
CA ALA A 658 17.43 12.10 -2.86
C ALA A 658 16.63 12.59 -1.64
N LYS A 659 16.02 13.77 -1.68
CA LYS A 659 15.13 14.30 -0.63
C LYS A 659 13.65 14.28 -1.00
N GLY A 660 13.30 13.79 -2.21
CA GLY A 660 11.93 13.82 -2.69
C GLY A 660 11.40 15.24 -2.83
N ASN A 661 11.18 15.70 -4.05
CA ASN A 661 10.69 17.07 -4.30
C ASN A 661 9.19 17.15 -4.44
N GLU A 662 8.57 16.03 -4.81
CA GLU A 662 7.13 15.92 -4.96
C GLU A 662 6.54 15.19 -3.75
N SER A 663 5.35 15.58 -3.32
CA SER A 663 4.67 14.96 -2.17
C SER A 663 4.53 13.43 -2.30
N GLY A 664 4.49 12.91 -3.53
CA GLY A 664 4.41 11.48 -3.82
C GLY A 664 5.74 10.74 -3.75
N ASP A 665 6.89 11.38 -3.97
CA ASP A 665 8.19 10.69 -4.06
C ASP A 665 8.53 9.87 -2.80
N ILE A 666 8.18 10.38 -1.64
CA ILE A 666 8.42 9.71 -0.35
C ILE A 666 7.57 8.43 -0.27
N ASP A 667 6.28 8.54 -0.56
CA ASP A 667 5.35 7.41 -0.54
C ASP A 667 5.75 6.35 -1.57
N TYR A 668 6.16 6.77 -2.78
CA TYR A 668 6.59 5.86 -3.84
C TYR A 668 7.85 5.09 -3.46
N MET A 669 8.90 5.78 -3.01
CA MET A 669 10.16 5.13 -2.62
C MET A 669 9.95 4.18 -1.44
N GLN A 670 9.19 4.60 -0.44
CA GLN A 670 8.92 3.80 0.75
C GLN A 670 8.07 2.57 0.42
N THR A 671 6.94 2.75 -0.28
CA THR A 671 6.05 1.64 -0.65
C THR A 671 6.74 0.65 -1.58
N SER A 672 7.56 1.13 -2.55
CA SER A 672 8.29 0.24 -3.44
C SER A 672 9.31 -0.62 -2.69
N MET A 673 10.06 -0.04 -1.74
CA MET A 673 10.97 -0.81 -0.89
C MET A 673 10.24 -1.80 0.00
N GLN A 674 9.09 -1.41 0.55
CA GLN A 674 8.24 -2.29 1.34
C GLN A 674 7.73 -3.48 0.50
N VAL A 675 7.25 -3.24 -0.73
CA VAL A 675 6.80 -4.29 -1.65
C VAL A 675 7.93 -5.27 -1.98
N LEU A 676 9.14 -4.76 -2.26
CA LEU A 676 10.30 -5.61 -2.53
C LEU A 676 10.66 -6.49 -1.34
N LEU A 677 10.75 -5.89 -0.15
CA LEU A 677 11.19 -6.56 1.07
C LEU A 677 10.15 -7.57 1.59
N GLU A 678 8.89 -7.16 1.75
CA GLU A 678 7.85 -8.00 2.33
C GLU A 678 7.45 -9.17 1.41
N ASN A 679 7.52 -8.98 0.09
CA ASN A 679 7.24 -10.02 -0.87
C ASN A 679 8.53 -10.73 -1.36
N HIS A 680 9.71 -10.36 -0.86
CA HIS A 680 11.05 -10.87 -1.24
C HIS A 680 11.20 -10.98 -2.76
N LEU A 681 10.79 -9.95 -3.48
CA LEU A 681 10.88 -9.93 -4.94
C LEU A 681 12.35 -9.84 -5.35
N PRO A 682 12.81 -10.65 -6.28
CA PRO A 682 14.17 -10.54 -6.78
C PRO A 682 14.35 -9.27 -7.61
N ILE A 683 15.55 -8.71 -7.59
CA ILE A 683 15.95 -7.59 -8.44
C ILE A 683 17.23 -7.99 -9.18
N TYR A 684 17.30 -7.61 -10.46
CA TYR A 684 18.41 -7.82 -11.34
C TYR A 684 18.85 -6.50 -12.00
N HIS A 685 20.03 -6.45 -12.55
CA HIS A 685 20.54 -5.40 -13.44
C HIS A 685 20.18 -3.97 -12.99
N SER A 686 19.48 -3.23 -13.83
CA SER A 686 19.12 -1.83 -13.55
C SER A 686 18.14 -1.66 -12.37
N GLY A 687 17.46 -2.73 -11.96
CA GLY A 687 16.65 -2.70 -10.75
C GLY A 687 17.44 -2.32 -9.49
N TRP A 688 18.72 -2.72 -9.44
CA TRP A 688 19.62 -2.36 -8.35
C TRP A 688 19.85 -0.85 -8.22
N LEU A 689 19.64 -0.06 -9.29
CA LEU A 689 19.70 1.40 -9.20
C LEU A 689 18.61 1.96 -8.28
N PHE A 690 17.43 1.35 -8.29
CA PHE A 690 16.36 1.74 -7.35
C PHE A 690 16.78 1.48 -5.89
N VAL A 691 17.36 0.31 -5.59
CA VAL A 691 17.83 -0.04 -4.25
C VAL A 691 18.97 0.88 -3.80
N ALA A 692 19.88 1.22 -4.72
CA ALA A 692 20.96 2.18 -4.46
C ALA A 692 20.41 3.57 -4.10
N ALA A 693 19.43 4.07 -4.87
CA ALA A 693 18.78 5.35 -4.59
C ALA A 693 17.98 5.32 -3.27
N ALA A 694 17.33 4.19 -2.96
CA ALA A 694 16.58 3.99 -1.72
C ALA A 694 17.50 3.99 -0.48
N LEU A 695 18.69 3.34 -0.56
CA LEU A 695 19.68 3.34 0.51
C LEU A 695 20.22 4.76 0.80
N LEU A 696 20.21 5.63 -0.20
CA LEU A 696 20.68 7.01 -0.10
C LEU A 696 19.54 8.03 0.08
N PHE A 697 18.30 7.60 0.17
CA PHE A 697 17.14 8.48 0.28
C PHE A 697 17.08 9.22 1.60
N GLU A 698 16.39 10.37 1.65
CA GLU A 698 16.33 11.21 2.86
C GLU A 698 15.65 10.52 4.03
N LYS A 699 14.56 9.78 3.77
CA LYS A 699 13.76 9.16 4.83
C LYS A 699 14.45 7.91 5.37
N LYS A 700 14.77 7.94 6.66
CA LYS A 700 15.43 6.81 7.34
C LYS A 700 14.68 5.48 7.20
N PRO A 701 13.34 5.39 7.33
CA PRO A 701 12.62 4.11 7.14
C PRO A 701 12.88 3.47 5.77
N THR A 702 12.96 4.28 4.70
CA THR A 702 13.27 3.78 3.35
C THR A 702 14.72 3.24 3.28
N ARG A 703 15.70 3.94 3.90
CA ARG A 703 17.08 3.47 3.99
C ARG A 703 17.20 2.18 4.79
N ASP A 704 16.49 2.08 5.91
CA ASP A 704 16.50 0.89 6.75
C ASP A 704 15.94 -0.34 6.01
N MET A 705 14.86 -0.18 5.23
CA MET A 705 14.33 -1.24 4.38
C MET A 705 15.29 -1.62 3.24
N ALA A 706 15.94 -0.64 2.60
CA ALA A 706 16.94 -0.92 1.58
C ALA A 706 18.15 -1.67 2.16
N ALA A 707 18.61 -1.28 3.35
CA ALA A 707 19.67 -1.98 4.07
C ALA A 707 19.27 -3.43 4.40
N ALA A 708 18.06 -3.65 4.92
CA ALA A 708 17.53 -4.99 5.21
C ALA A 708 17.47 -5.86 3.95
N TYR A 709 17.00 -5.32 2.83
CA TYR A 709 16.94 -6.02 1.55
C TYR A 709 18.35 -6.39 1.02
N ILE A 710 19.34 -5.49 1.16
CA ILE A 710 20.73 -5.75 0.79
C ILE A 710 21.32 -6.88 1.65
N LEU A 711 21.10 -6.84 2.98
CA LEU A 711 21.60 -7.85 3.90
C LEU A 711 21.02 -9.23 3.61
N GLU A 712 19.71 -9.31 3.33
CA GLU A 712 19.04 -10.54 2.92
C GLU A 712 19.69 -11.15 1.66
N HIS A 713 19.98 -10.32 0.66
CA HIS A 713 20.59 -10.76 -0.59
C HIS A 713 22.07 -11.18 -0.43
N LEU A 714 22.82 -10.52 0.47
CA LEU A 714 24.18 -10.95 0.83
C LEU A 714 24.18 -12.30 1.54
N GLU A 715 23.20 -12.55 2.40
CA GLU A 715 23.03 -13.86 3.05
C GLU A 715 22.78 -14.95 2.02
N TYR A 716 21.94 -14.71 1.01
CA TYR A 716 21.69 -15.64 -0.09
C TYR A 716 22.85 -15.78 -1.07
N GLY A 717 23.93 -15.00 -0.93
CA GLY A 717 25.10 -15.06 -1.81
C GLY A 717 24.88 -14.40 -3.16
N THR A 718 23.91 -13.49 -3.28
CA THR A 718 23.68 -12.70 -4.49
C THR A 718 24.90 -11.85 -4.82
N ASN A 719 25.29 -11.80 -6.09
CA ASN A 719 26.34 -10.91 -6.55
C ASN A 719 25.84 -9.46 -6.61
N LEU A 720 26.28 -8.62 -5.67
CA LEU A 720 25.86 -7.21 -5.56
C LEU A 720 26.91 -6.23 -6.11
N ASN A 721 27.84 -6.65 -6.96
CA ASN A 721 28.87 -5.76 -7.52
C ASN A 721 28.26 -4.59 -8.31
N LEU A 722 27.21 -4.82 -9.08
CA LEU A 722 26.52 -3.77 -9.82
C LEU A 722 25.83 -2.76 -8.87
N LEU A 723 25.22 -3.24 -7.81
CA LEU A 723 24.66 -2.37 -6.76
C LEU A 723 25.75 -1.50 -6.12
N ALA A 724 26.92 -2.09 -5.80
CA ALA A 724 28.06 -1.36 -5.24
C ALA A 724 28.54 -0.25 -6.19
N GLN A 725 28.62 -0.55 -7.49
CA GLN A 725 28.97 0.45 -8.52
C GLN A 725 27.91 1.57 -8.60
N TYR A 726 26.63 1.26 -8.55
CA TYR A 726 25.56 2.27 -8.57
C TYR A 726 25.61 3.17 -7.33
N ILE A 727 25.77 2.59 -6.15
CA ILE A 727 25.91 3.40 -4.92
C ILE A 727 27.15 4.31 -5.00
N GLY A 728 28.31 3.76 -5.41
CA GLY A 728 29.54 4.52 -5.56
C GLY A 728 29.38 5.70 -6.55
N LYS A 729 28.77 5.45 -7.72
CA LYS A 729 28.47 6.48 -8.71
C LYS A 729 27.52 7.55 -8.19
N LEU A 730 26.42 7.18 -7.57
CA LEU A 730 25.45 8.11 -6.99
C LEU A 730 26.08 9.01 -5.90
N LEU A 731 27.01 8.47 -5.09
CA LEU A 731 27.75 9.24 -4.10
C LEU A 731 28.76 10.21 -4.73
N ALA A 732 29.51 9.74 -5.74
CA ALA A 732 30.49 10.55 -6.46
C ALA A 732 29.81 11.73 -7.20
N GLU A 733 28.67 11.46 -7.82
CA GLU A 733 27.88 12.45 -8.55
C GLU A 733 26.95 13.29 -7.66
N GLN A 734 27.07 13.15 -6.32
CA GLN A 734 26.36 13.94 -5.32
C GLN A 734 24.81 13.82 -5.38
N TYR A 735 24.29 12.66 -5.74
CA TYR A 735 22.85 12.40 -5.60
C TYR A 735 22.39 12.58 -4.15
N ALA A 736 23.19 12.11 -3.19
CA ALA A 736 22.93 12.24 -1.77
C ALA A 736 24.21 12.57 -0.97
N PRO A 737 24.09 13.15 0.24
CA PRO A 737 25.21 13.31 1.15
C PRO A 737 25.85 11.96 1.54
N ILE A 738 27.17 11.86 1.51
CA ILE A 738 27.95 10.68 1.93
C ILE A 738 27.55 10.20 3.34
N ALA A 739 27.19 11.12 4.23
CA ALA A 739 26.76 10.80 5.59
C ALA A 739 25.64 9.75 5.67
N ARG A 740 24.77 9.67 4.65
CA ARG A 740 23.70 8.67 4.60
C ARG A 740 24.24 7.26 4.36
N PHE A 741 25.29 7.11 3.57
CA PHE A 741 25.96 5.84 3.38
C PHE A 741 26.83 5.45 4.59
N VAL A 742 27.41 6.41 5.29
CA VAL A 742 28.14 6.15 6.54
C VAL A 742 27.25 5.43 7.55
N GLU A 743 25.95 5.72 7.62
CA GLU A 743 25.02 4.99 8.47
C GLU A 743 24.99 3.47 8.15
N PHE A 744 25.16 3.09 6.89
CA PHE A 744 25.26 1.69 6.47
C PHE A 744 26.65 1.09 6.81
N LEU A 745 27.73 1.88 6.75
CA LEU A 745 29.06 1.45 7.16
C LEU A 745 29.16 1.20 8.66
N ASP A 746 28.42 2.00 9.46
CA ASP A 746 28.39 1.90 10.92
C ASP A 746 27.58 0.71 11.44
N ILE A 747 26.95 -0.11 10.57
CA ILE A 747 26.25 -1.34 10.98
C ILE A 747 27.27 -2.29 11.63
N PRO A 748 27.12 -2.64 12.93
CA PRO A 748 28.05 -3.52 13.61
C PRO A 748 27.97 -4.94 12.98
N THR A 749 29.01 -5.35 12.29
CA THR A 749 29.04 -6.67 11.66
C THR A 749 30.41 -7.31 11.72
N ARG A 750 30.43 -8.63 11.92
CA ARG A 750 31.61 -9.49 11.73
C ARG A 750 31.52 -10.29 10.44
N ASP A 751 30.41 -10.22 9.73
CA ASP A 751 30.19 -10.98 8.50
C ASP A 751 31.14 -10.46 7.39
N PRO A 752 31.99 -11.34 6.85
CA PRO A 752 32.93 -10.95 5.80
C PRO A 752 32.23 -10.53 4.51
N LYS A 753 31.06 -11.04 4.21
CA LYS A 753 30.30 -10.66 3.01
C LYS A 753 29.84 -9.21 3.06
N ILE A 754 29.34 -8.79 4.24
CA ILE A 754 28.92 -7.40 4.44
C ILE A 754 30.11 -6.46 4.33
N LYS A 755 31.25 -6.80 4.97
CA LYS A 755 32.47 -6.00 4.88
C LYS A 755 32.99 -5.92 3.45
N ALA A 756 32.99 -7.04 2.71
CA ALA A 756 33.41 -7.05 1.30
C ALA A 756 32.50 -6.16 0.45
N PHE A 757 31.20 -6.21 0.65
CA PHE A 757 30.26 -5.33 -0.05
C PHE A 757 30.50 -3.85 0.27
N GLN A 758 30.65 -3.51 1.55
CA GLN A 758 30.96 -2.15 2.00
C GLN A 758 32.24 -1.64 1.34
N LYS A 759 33.28 -2.46 1.31
CA LYS A 759 34.57 -2.16 0.65
C LYS A 759 34.40 -1.92 -0.84
N ASN A 760 33.66 -2.79 -1.56
CA ASN A 760 33.38 -2.64 -2.98
C ASN A 760 32.69 -1.31 -3.31
N VAL A 761 31.75 -0.87 -2.46
CA VAL A 761 31.08 0.43 -2.64
C VAL A 761 32.06 1.57 -2.48
N VAL A 762 32.92 1.52 -1.45
CA VAL A 762 33.92 2.55 -1.20
C VAL A 762 34.93 2.62 -2.34
N GLU A 763 35.43 1.50 -2.83
CA GLU A 763 36.33 1.42 -3.99
C GLU A 763 35.68 2.00 -5.25
N ALA A 764 34.43 1.65 -5.53
CA ALA A 764 33.65 2.20 -6.65
C ALA A 764 33.50 3.73 -6.54
N TYR A 765 33.25 4.23 -5.34
CA TYR A 765 33.21 5.67 -5.08
C TYR A 765 34.56 6.33 -5.33
N LEU A 766 35.65 5.81 -4.73
CA LEU A 766 36.98 6.40 -4.78
C LEU A 766 37.52 6.50 -6.21
N SER A 767 37.32 5.44 -7.03
CA SER A 767 37.74 5.42 -8.44
C SER A 767 37.12 6.56 -9.28
N LEU A 768 35.90 6.98 -8.93
CA LEU A 768 35.22 8.10 -9.56
C LEU A 768 35.59 9.44 -8.91
N ALA A 769 35.71 9.43 -7.60
CA ALA A 769 36.03 10.63 -6.84
C ALA A 769 37.41 11.21 -7.19
N GLU A 770 38.40 10.39 -7.56
CA GLU A 770 39.73 10.85 -8.01
C GLU A 770 39.63 11.88 -9.14
N LYS A 771 38.65 11.75 -10.03
CA LYS A 771 38.45 12.60 -11.20
C LYS A 771 37.70 13.90 -10.87
N LEU A 772 37.18 14.05 -9.65
CA LEU A 772 36.43 15.25 -9.25
C LEU A 772 37.39 16.37 -8.83
N GLU A 773 37.17 17.57 -9.36
CA GLU A 773 37.90 18.80 -8.95
C GLU A 773 37.68 19.13 -7.47
N LYS A 774 36.42 18.97 -7.03
CA LYS A 774 36.05 19.21 -5.62
C LYS A 774 35.44 17.94 -5.02
N LYS A 775 36.05 17.46 -3.94
CA LYS A 775 35.59 16.28 -3.21
C LYS A 775 34.29 16.57 -2.44
N PRO A 776 33.31 15.66 -2.43
CA PRO A 776 32.10 15.81 -1.62
C PRO A 776 32.39 15.91 -0.11
N THR A 777 31.50 16.53 0.64
CA THR A 777 31.56 16.57 2.09
C THR A 777 31.59 15.15 2.69
N ASN A 778 32.38 14.92 3.71
CA ASN A 778 32.65 13.59 4.33
C ASN A 778 33.41 12.58 3.44
N HIS A 779 34.05 13.02 2.34
CA HIS A 779 34.95 12.17 1.53
C HIS A 779 36.00 11.44 2.38
N LYS A 780 36.65 12.15 3.35
CA LYS A 780 37.66 11.57 4.22
C LYS A 780 37.22 10.34 4.98
N LYS A 781 35.92 10.27 5.41
CA LYS A 781 35.39 9.10 6.11
C LYS A 781 35.41 7.83 5.26
N LEU A 782 35.18 7.97 3.94
CA LEU A 782 35.27 6.82 3.03
C LEU A 782 36.71 6.43 2.73
N VAL A 783 37.63 7.40 2.67
CA VAL A 783 39.08 7.11 2.55
C VAL A 783 39.56 6.33 3.78
N GLU A 784 39.23 6.80 5.00
CA GLU A 784 39.58 6.12 6.26
C GLU A 784 39.03 4.72 6.38
N PHE A 785 37.84 4.45 5.81
CA PHE A 785 37.25 3.12 5.78
C PHE A 785 37.98 2.17 4.79
N SER A 786 38.59 2.70 3.74
CA SER A 786 39.35 1.95 2.73
C SER A 786 40.78 1.55 3.23
N CYS A 787 41.30 2.25 4.19
CA CYS A 787 42.61 1.93 4.82
C CYS A 787 42.44 0.88 5.90
#